data_05fa21e74aa70b5186f09cd3e8c1c991
#
_entry.id   05fa21e74aa70b5186f09cd3e8c1c991
#
_cell.length_a   1.000
_cell.length_b   1.000
_cell.length_c   1.000
_cell.angle_alpha   90.00
_cell.angle_beta   90.00
_cell.angle_gamma   90.00
#
_symmetry.space_group_name_H-M   'P 1'
#
loop_
_entity.id
_entity.type
_entity.pdbx_description
1 polymer ?
#
loop_
_entity_poly.entity_id
_entity_poly.type
_entity_poly.pdbx_seq_one_letter_code
_entity_poly.pdbx_strand_id
1 'polypeptide(L)'
;MPTKQPMPPVPPLQPLLFWETGVLLFVAGIVTARFPVPALTACALFAWVDSRTRRPLCCLLAAACVIAGWWIGEKSVPRVPQEYPAWLEKSLSSRRAVTVEGVIVGSRGLPDQRLQIILDDVGPAEKEPLPGRMALTWQDMPDVPRPLPGQRITADLKIRPVHGFHNQGTWNSEAYWHRQGVFFQAWAKQDDAAIRTSGTPSAGAELRERLRLRVAAALDPPEESGLRTLSPSSTDRNASRQAALPSQNAWSEPPSPPRREKLPSAPEQIGEVQTEEVREHSGSPAHSAAPADTRRFSRVQDGGASIIPALLFGDRYGLNTPDMERINAAGLTHSLALSGQHLAVVGLGALALTGIVGLLAPGLFLRFPAYSLIGLLSLPLASAYLWLGDAPPSLVRAALMLAIVCLLRCVPDLLPERFRRNLRPAFTFADVLLLALLCMVLADPLCLYDLGVQLSFSAVAGIALCSPWLSKLWNDGPLSFSPLKVLQGGLSPMRAAGGRFIRLLWLTLGCSVAAQLATLPLVLDAFGRSTLWFPINLLWLPALGFIVLPLSFLGLIAAAAGLEQAAGFLLHLANIPCEALLHSLRWLQAHAGLDLFVSPRPHWTAILGFGAIAVALAMRIHRDHFPHAAKRLLISGALLLSVGPLLWVHAFFEPKISLRVLDVGQGQAVLLEWPYGGRAMVDGGGLFSDRFDVGRDLVSLVLTANNLPRLDFIAVTHPDRDHLKGLLFIAANYAMKAAYTAPLEGIDTPQHDSPRPLSEAFTAILASRGIPRHTLGAGNVLPLADGLALEVLAPAPGVTPSGNDGLVFRLVLNGHGLALLPGDAEAPYLRALLRSGADLSADVLVLPHHGSAGSLVPALYDAVSPKLAIASAGAYNPYRLPSRKVRDALEWRDIPLHITGNEGEIAVHWDLKKNAGKKNILQEGFPPPRPHLSQYVQPMGRARESSPAGNTE
;
A
#
# COMPACT_ATOMS: atom_id res chain seq x y z
N MET A 1 27.46 2.35 55.50
CA MET A 1 27.29 1.59 54.24
C MET A 1 25.82 1.32 54.06
N PRO A 2 25.12 1.94 53.10
CA PRO A 2 23.76 1.55 52.79
C PRO A 2 23.81 0.26 51.98
N THR A 3 23.24 -0.78 52.53
CA THR A 3 23.01 -2.06 51.87
C THR A 3 22.29 -1.85 50.56
N LYS A 4 22.87 -2.35 49.46
CA LYS A 4 22.19 -2.46 48.16
C LYS A 4 20.87 -3.18 48.40
N GLN A 5 19.77 -2.47 48.40
CA GLN A 5 18.48 -3.12 48.15
C GLN A 5 18.55 -3.64 46.70
N PRO A 6 18.41 -4.94 46.46
CA PRO A 6 18.25 -5.47 45.10
C PRO A 6 17.04 -4.77 44.50
N MET A 7 17.18 -4.28 43.29
CA MET A 7 16.00 -3.83 42.54
C MET A 7 14.92 -4.92 42.64
N PRO A 8 13.67 -4.55 42.89
CA PRO A 8 12.62 -5.54 43.03
C PRO A 8 12.64 -6.40 41.76
N PRO A 9 12.52 -7.73 41.87
CA PRO A 9 12.44 -8.62 40.70
C PRO A 9 11.35 -8.10 39.77
N VAL A 10 11.61 -8.14 38.46
CA VAL A 10 10.58 -7.86 37.44
C VAL A 10 9.34 -8.64 37.84
N PRO A 11 8.19 -7.97 38.07
CA PRO A 11 7.02 -8.66 38.56
C PRO A 11 6.68 -9.77 37.56
N PRO A 12 6.36 -10.99 38.03
CA PRO A 12 5.96 -12.09 37.18
C PRO A 12 4.77 -11.64 36.33
N LEU A 13 4.69 -12.13 35.09
CA LEU A 13 3.49 -11.97 34.24
C LEU A 13 2.30 -12.43 35.07
N GLN A 14 1.50 -11.47 35.53
CA GLN A 14 0.27 -11.81 36.23
C GLN A 14 -0.70 -12.47 35.25
N PRO A 15 -1.51 -13.45 35.69
CA PRO A 15 -2.59 -13.97 34.86
C PRO A 15 -3.44 -12.79 34.41
N LEU A 16 -3.85 -12.78 33.12
CA LEU A 16 -4.74 -11.76 32.58
C LEU A 16 -5.89 -11.54 33.57
N LEU A 17 -6.11 -10.31 33.95
CA LEU A 17 -7.22 -9.94 34.82
C LEU A 17 -8.53 -10.23 34.08
N PHE A 18 -9.62 -10.35 34.82
CA PHE A 18 -10.92 -10.69 34.22
C PHE A 18 -11.35 -9.65 33.13
N TRP A 19 -11.05 -8.39 33.35
CA TRP A 19 -11.37 -7.31 32.39
C TRP A 19 -10.51 -7.37 31.10
N GLU A 20 -9.22 -7.71 31.19
CA GLU A 20 -8.33 -7.89 30.03
C GLU A 20 -8.84 -9.03 29.13
N THR A 21 -9.27 -10.11 29.76
CA THR A 21 -9.94 -11.23 29.07
C THR A 21 -11.20 -10.75 28.36
N GLY A 22 -12.03 -9.93 29.03
CA GLY A 22 -13.24 -9.35 28.45
C GLY A 22 -12.95 -8.47 27.23
N VAL A 23 -11.93 -7.62 27.32
CA VAL A 23 -11.49 -6.76 26.21
C VAL A 23 -11.04 -7.59 25.01
N LEU A 24 -10.20 -8.62 25.21
CA LEU A 24 -9.73 -9.47 24.12
C LEU A 24 -10.88 -10.23 23.45
N LEU A 25 -11.85 -10.74 24.22
CA LEU A 25 -13.02 -11.42 23.67
C LEU A 25 -13.97 -10.46 22.95
N PHE A 26 -14.13 -9.25 23.44
CA PHE A 26 -14.90 -8.20 22.79
C PHE A 26 -14.27 -7.81 21.43
N VAL A 27 -12.96 -7.61 21.38
CA VAL A 27 -12.20 -7.35 20.16
C VAL A 27 -12.34 -8.53 19.17
N ALA A 28 -12.20 -9.76 19.66
CA ALA A 28 -12.41 -10.96 18.85
C ALA A 28 -13.85 -11.04 18.30
N GLY A 29 -14.85 -10.60 19.09
CA GLY A 29 -16.23 -10.48 18.64
C GLY A 29 -16.39 -9.52 17.46
N ILE A 30 -15.79 -8.32 17.51
CA ILE A 30 -15.79 -7.36 16.40
C ILE A 30 -15.16 -7.99 15.15
N VAL A 31 -14.04 -8.68 15.30
CA VAL A 31 -13.36 -9.37 14.20
C VAL A 31 -14.23 -10.50 13.63
N THR A 32 -15.04 -11.18 14.46
CA THR A 32 -15.96 -12.24 14.02
C THR A 32 -16.98 -11.76 13.00
N ALA A 33 -17.39 -10.51 13.06
CA ALA A 33 -18.33 -9.93 12.10
C ALA A 33 -17.82 -9.99 10.65
N ARG A 34 -16.49 -9.96 10.46
CA ARG A 34 -15.85 -9.99 9.14
C ARG A 34 -15.10 -11.29 8.87
N PHE A 35 -14.47 -11.85 9.90
CA PHE A 35 -13.58 -13.01 9.84
C PHE A 35 -13.99 -14.05 10.88
N PRO A 36 -15.14 -14.73 10.68
CA PRO A 36 -15.68 -15.61 11.71
C PRO A 36 -14.73 -16.76 12.03
N VAL A 37 -14.13 -17.39 11.04
CA VAL A 37 -13.27 -18.58 11.27
C VAL A 37 -11.99 -18.22 12.05
N PRO A 38 -11.16 -17.23 11.64
CA PRO A 38 -10.01 -16.84 12.43
C PRO A 38 -10.33 -16.35 13.84
N ALA A 39 -11.38 -15.54 14.00
CA ALA A 39 -11.75 -15.02 15.31
C ALA A 39 -12.30 -16.10 16.25
N LEU A 40 -13.16 -17.00 15.77
CA LEU A 40 -13.64 -18.13 16.54
C LEU A 40 -12.51 -19.11 16.90
N THR A 41 -11.54 -19.32 16.00
CA THR A 41 -10.35 -20.12 16.29
C THR A 41 -9.53 -19.48 17.42
N ALA A 42 -9.33 -18.16 17.39
CA ALA A 42 -8.65 -17.43 18.45
C ALA A 42 -9.41 -17.53 19.79
N CYS A 43 -10.75 -17.39 19.80
CA CYS A 43 -11.59 -17.55 20.97
C CYS A 43 -11.52 -18.97 21.54
N ALA A 44 -11.58 -20.00 20.69
CA ALA A 44 -11.47 -21.41 21.09
C ALA A 44 -10.09 -21.71 21.69
N LEU A 45 -9.03 -21.23 21.08
CA LEU A 45 -7.66 -21.33 21.61
C LEU A 45 -7.55 -20.67 22.97
N PHE A 46 -8.07 -19.47 23.12
CA PHE A 46 -8.09 -18.75 24.39
C PHE A 46 -8.86 -19.53 25.47
N ALA A 47 -10.07 -20.00 25.16
CA ALA A 47 -10.88 -20.79 26.09
C ALA A 47 -10.20 -22.11 26.50
N TRP A 48 -9.46 -22.74 25.60
CA TRP A 48 -8.71 -23.97 25.90
C TRP A 48 -7.50 -23.71 26.82
N VAL A 49 -6.86 -22.56 26.69
CA VAL A 49 -5.69 -22.17 27.50
C VAL A 49 -6.09 -21.64 28.88
N ASP A 50 -7.12 -20.80 28.96
CA ASP A 50 -7.57 -20.21 30.22
C ASP A 50 -8.59 -21.09 30.94
N SER A 51 -8.15 -21.75 32.02
CA SER A 51 -9.00 -22.63 32.83
C SER A 51 -10.18 -21.93 33.50
N ARG A 52 -10.12 -20.60 33.66
CA ARG A 52 -11.20 -19.80 34.29
C ARG A 52 -12.44 -19.76 33.41
N THR A 53 -12.28 -19.82 32.10
CA THR A 53 -13.42 -19.84 31.15
C THR A 53 -14.28 -21.09 31.27
N ARG A 54 -13.85 -22.12 32.02
CA ARG A 54 -14.63 -23.34 32.24
C ARG A 54 -15.72 -23.19 33.33
N ARG A 55 -15.72 -22.07 34.06
CA ARG A 55 -16.82 -21.77 34.99
C ARG A 55 -18.02 -21.26 34.23
N PRO A 56 -19.28 -21.74 34.51
CA PRO A 56 -20.44 -21.38 33.68
C PRO A 56 -20.72 -19.87 33.59
N LEU A 57 -20.56 -19.14 34.69
CA LEU A 57 -20.72 -17.70 34.68
C LEU A 57 -19.64 -16.99 33.80
N CYS A 58 -18.39 -17.46 33.85
CA CYS A 58 -17.34 -16.90 33.02
C CYS A 58 -17.56 -17.22 31.54
N CYS A 59 -18.11 -18.38 31.21
CA CYS A 59 -18.50 -18.73 29.84
C CYS A 59 -19.61 -17.79 29.33
N LEU A 60 -20.63 -17.52 30.14
CA LEU A 60 -21.70 -16.62 29.76
C LEU A 60 -21.19 -15.18 29.53
N LEU A 61 -20.36 -14.67 30.42
CA LEU A 61 -19.75 -13.35 30.26
C LEU A 61 -18.83 -13.28 29.05
N ALA A 62 -18.03 -14.32 28.80
CA ALA A 62 -17.20 -14.42 27.62
C ALA A 62 -18.03 -14.42 26.33
N ALA A 63 -19.09 -15.19 26.27
CA ALA A 63 -20.03 -15.20 25.16
C ALA A 63 -20.70 -13.84 24.97
N ALA A 64 -21.13 -13.18 26.06
CA ALA A 64 -21.71 -11.86 26.01
C ALA A 64 -20.73 -10.81 25.43
N CYS A 65 -19.46 -10.84 25.81
CA CYS A 65 -18.42 -9.97 25.24
C CYS A 65 -18.24 -10.21 23.73
N VAL A 66 -18.18 -11.47 23.30
CA VAL A 66 -18.06 -11.82 21.87
C VAL A 66 -19.28 -11.36 21.07
N ILE A 67 -20.49 -11.63 21.59
CA ILE A 67 -21.75 -11.21 20.94
C ILE A 67 -21.86 -9.69 20.86
N ALA A 68 -21.54 -8.97 21.94
CA ALA A 68 -21.56 -7.53 21.95
C ALA A 68 -20.55 -6.95 20.94
N GLY A 69 -19.35 -7.49 20.89
CA GLY A 69 -18.33 -7.12 19.92
C GLY A 69 -18.81 -7.38 18.48
N TRP A 70 -19.35 -8.57 18.20
CA TRP A 70 -19.91 -8.90 16.90
C TRP A 70 -21.01 -7.94 16.47
N TRP A 71 -21.95 -7.65 17.34
CA TRP A 71 -23.07 -6.75 17.06
C TRP A 71 -22.60 -5.31 16.76
N ILE A 72 -21.61 -4.82 17.51
CA ILE A 72 -21.01 -3.50 17.27
C ILE A 72 -20.23 -3.51 15.94
N GLY A 73 -19.45 -4.55 15.68
CA GLY A 73 -18.70 -4.72 14.43
C GLY A 73 -19.62 -4.71 13.21
N GLU A 74 -20.75 -5.44 13.28
CA GLU A 74 -21.74 -5.50 12.20
C GLU A 74 -22.40 -4.15 11.93
N LYS A 75 -22.79 -3.43 13.00
CA LYS A 75 -23.42 -2.12 12.87
C LYS A 75 -22.48 -1.00 12.42
N SER A 76 -21.20 -1.14 12.66
CA SER A 76 -20.20 -0.12 12.33
C SER A 76 -19.83 -0.09 10.84
N VAL A 77 -20.20 -1.12 10.07
CA VAL A 77 -19.92 -1.19 8.64
C VAL A 77 -20.74 -0.13 7.92
N PRO A 78 -20.10 0.84 7.22
CA PRO A 78 -20.82 1.79 6.40
C PRO A 78 -21.57 1.07 5.28
N ARG A 79 -22.84 1.41 5.12
CA ARG A 79 -23.65 0.86 4.03
C ARG A 79 -23.25 1.54 2.73
N VAL A 80 -22.88 0.75 1.75
CA VAL A 80 -22.62 1.26 0.40
C VAL A 80 -23.93 1.74 -0.22
N PRO A 81 -23.97 2.95 -0.78
CA PRO A 81 -25.16 3.45 -1.46
C PRO A 81 -25.56 2.51 -2.61
N GLN A 82 -26.82 2.13 -2.66
CA GLN A 82 -27.36 1.27 -3.71
C GLN A 82 -27.96 2.08 -4.87
N GLU A 83 -28.37 3.31 -4.59
CA GLU A 83 -28.95 4.24 -5.57
C GLU A 83 -28.06 5.46 -5.70
N TYR A 84 -27.91 5.93 -6.93
CA TYR A 84 -27.12 7.12 -7.23
C TYR A 84 -28.04 8.24 -7.71
N PRO A 85 -27.71 9.52 -7.42
CA PRO A 85 -28.42 10.65 -8.00
C PRO A 85 -28.44 10.57 -9.53
N ALA A 86 -29.56 10.90 -10.15
CA ALA A 86 -29.76 10.78 -11.61
C ALA A 86 -28.69 11.52 -12.44
N TRP A 87 -28.14 12.64 -11.92
CA TRP A 87 -27.07 13.36 -12.58
C TRP A 87 -25.76 12.57 -12.62
N LEU A 88 -25.46 11.77 -11.57
CA LEU A 88 -24.28 10.91 -11.54
C LEU A 88 -24.46 9.73 -12.52
N GLU A 89 -25.62 9.08 -12.54
CA GLU A 89 -25.89 8.00 -13.51
C GLU A 89 -25.75 8.48 -14.95
N LYS A 90 -26.23 9.69 -15.23
CA LYS A 90 -26.03 10.33 -16.54
C LYS A 90 -24.55 10.62 -16.83
N SER A 91 -23.78 11.06 -15.84
CA SER A 91 -22.34 11.30 -15.99
C SER A 91 -21.58 9.99 -16.21
N LEU A 92 -21.90 8.93 -15.46
CA LEU A 92 -21.29 7.61 -15.60
C LEU A 92 -21.54 7.00 -16.99
N SER A 93 -22.79 7.10 -17.48
CA SER A 93 -23.17 6.59 -18.80
C SER A 93 -22.54 7.39 -19.93
N SER A 94 -22.54 8.73 -19.85
CA SER A 94 -21.95 9.62 -20.86
C SER A 94 -20.42 9.75 -20.75
N ARG A 95 -19.85 9.46 -19.57
CA ARG A 95 -18.43 9.67 -19.20
C ARG A 95 -17.95 11.12 -19.36
N ARG A 96 -18.86 12.07 -19.25
CA ARG A 96 -18.55 13.50 -19.27
C ARG A 96 -18.20 13.99 -17.87
N ALA A 97 -17.29 14.97 -17.80
CA ALA A 97 -17.05 15.72 -16.59
C ALA A 97 -18.34 16.49 -16.21
N VAL A 98 -18.54 16.66 -14.92
CA VAL A 98 -19.63 17.42 -14.35
C VAL A 98 -19.04 18.43 -13.40
N THR A 99 -19.50 19.67 -13.50
CA THR A 99 -19.15 20.73 -12.52
C THR A 99 -19.81 20.38 -11.20
N VAL A 100 -19.01 20.16 -10.17
CA VAL A 100 -19.47 19.87 -8.82
C VAL A 100 -18.84 20.78 -7.80
N GLU A 101 -19.57 20.99 -6.73
CA GLU A 101 -19.11 21.69 -5.53
C GLU A 101 -19.05 20.69 -4.37
N GLY A 102 -18.11 20.93 -3.44
CA GLY A 102 -18.01 20.08 -2.25
C GLY A 102 -17.22 20.80 -1.15
N VAL A 103 -17.48 20.41 0.10
CA VAL A 103 -16.79 20.96 1.28
C VAL A 103 -15.55 20.10 1.56
N ILE A 104 -14.39 20.73 1.74
CA ILE A 104 -13.14 20.04 2.08
C ILE A 104 -13.16 19.63 3.54
N VAL A 105 -13.12 18.32 3.80
CA VAL A 105 -13.03 17.74 5.15
C VAL A 105 -11.57 17.42 5.51
N GLY A 106 -10.77 17.00 4.53
CA GLY A 106 -9.37 16.65 4.71
C GLY A 106 -8.53 16.97 3.49
N SER A 107 -7.25 17.30 3.69
CA SER A 107 -6.29 17.57 2.63
C SER A 107 -4.92 17.04 3.04
N ARG A 108 -4.35 16.10 2.26
CA ARG A 108 -3.10 15.41 2.57
C ARG A 108 -2.14 15.40 1.39
N GLY A 109 -0.89 15.79 1.61
CA GLY A 109 0.19 15.66 0.62
C GLY A 109 0.61 14.20 0.44
N LEU A 110 0.62 13.75 -0.82
CA LEU A 110 1.14 12.46 -1.26
C LEU A 110 2.47 12.66 -2.01
N PRO A 111 3.33 11.63 -2.12
CA PRO A 111 4.54 11.68 -2.92
C PRO A 111 4.28 12.14 -4.37
N ASP A 112 5.32 12.67 -5.03
CA ASP A 112 5.29 13.20 -6.40
C ASP A 112 4.29 14.35 -6.58
N GLN A 113 4.30 15.31 -5.66
CA GLN A 113 3.52 16.57 -5.75
C GLN A 113 2.02 16.35 -5.94
N ARG A 114 1.49 15.28 -5.37
CA ARG A 114 0.05 15.00 -5.40
C ARG A 114 -0.63 15.46 -4.13
N LEU A 115 -1.85 15.92 -4.27
CA LEU A 115 -2.72 16.28 -3.17
C LEU A 115 -3.95 15.39 -3.17
N GLN A 116 -4.21 14.75 -2.05
CA GLN A 116 -5.45 14.02 -1.80
C GLN A 116 -6.38 14.87 -0.96
N ILE A 117 -7.57 15.12 -1.49
CA ILE A 117 -8.59 15.95 -0.86
C ILE A 117 -9.82 15.07 -0.62
N ILE A 118 -10.31 15.07 0.60
CA ILE A 118 -11.58 14.40 0.94
C ILE A 118 -12.67 15.47 0.96
N LEU A 119 -13.68 15.25 0.15
CA LEU A 119 -14.81 16.14 -0.01
C LEU A 119 -16.08 15.51 0.59
N ASP A 120 -16.86 16.31 1.24
CA ASP A 120 -18.21 15.99 1.72
C ASP A 120 -19.22 16.89 1.02
N ASP A 121 -20.50 16.52 1.03
CA ASP A 121 -21.60 17.30 0.43
C ASP A 121 -21.31 17.65 -1.04
N VAL A 122 -20.92 16.64 -1.85
CA VAL A 122 -20.47 16.83 -3.23
C VAL A 122 -21.64 16.72 -4.20
N GLY A 123 -21.87 17.74 -5.00
CA GLY A 123 -22.91 17.71 -6.05
C GLY A 123 -22.85 18.92 -6.97
N PRO A 124 -23.56 18.89 -8.11
CA PRO A 124 -23.81 20.10 -8.90
C PRO A 124 -24.66 21.08 -8.10
N ALA A 125 -24.49 22.40 -8.35
CA ALA A 125 -25.32 23.42 -7.70
C ALA A 125 -26.81 23.08 -7.83
N GLU A 126 -27.55 23.23 -6.72
CA GLU A 126 -29.02 23.02 -6.62
C GLU A 126 -29.50 21.56 -6.88
N LYS A 127 -28.60 20.57 -6.90
CA LYS A 127 -28.97 19.17 -7.06
C LYS A 127 -28.64 18.38 -5.80
N GLU A 128 -29.27 17.22 -5.68
CA GLU A 128 -29.00 16.29 -4.61
C GLU A 128 -27.50 15.90 -4.55
N PRO A 129 -26.85 16.03 -3.38
CA PRO A 129 -25.43 15.67 -3.26
C PRO A 129 -25.21 14.15 -3.34
N LEU A 130 -23.96 13.76 -3.51
CA LEU A 130 -23.56 12.34 -3.44
C LEU A 130 -23.86 11.75 -2.06
N PRO A 131 -24.34 10.52 -1.99
CA PRO A 131 -24.53 9.82 -0.72
C PRO A 131 -23.15 9.39 -0.15
N GLY A 132 -22.54 10.25 0.67
CA GLY A 132 -21.24 10.04 1.29
C GLY A 132 -20.11 10.83 0.65
N ARG A 133 -18.89 10.55 1.06
CA ARG A 133 -17.70 11.34 0.73
C ARG A 133 -17.07 10.94 -0.59
N MET A 134 -16.31 11.86 -1.15
CA MET A 134 -15.52 11.66 -2.36
C MET A 134 -14.04 11.95 -2.10
N ALA A 135 -13.15 11.10 -2.62
CA ALA A 135 -11.71 11.34 -2.65
C ALA A 135 -11.32 11.94 -4.01
N LEU A 136 -10.78 13.16 -4.00
CA LEU A 136 -10.18 13.81 -5.15
C LEU A 136 -8.66 13.72 -5.04
N THR A 137 -8.01 13.15 -6.05
CA THR A 137 -6.55 13.15 -6.17
C THR A 137 -6.13 14.15 -7.23
N TRP A 138 -5.51 15.23 -6.80
CA TRP A 138 -4.98 16.27 -7.68
C TRP A 138 -3.51 16.00 -7.97
N GLN A 139 -3.16 15.80 -9.24
CA GLN A 139 -1.82 15.50 -9.72
C GLN A 139 -1.20 16.78 -10.29
N ASP A 140 0.11 16.93 -10.09
CA ASP A 140 0.89 18.05 -10.63
C ASP A 140 0.21 19.39 -10.34
N MET A 141 -0.11 19.62 -9.05
CA MET A 141 -0.82 20.81 -8.61
C MET A 141 -0.09 22.07 -9.05
N PRO A 142 -0.77 23.03 -9.70
CA PRO A 142 -0.16 24.29 -10.09
C PRO A 142 0.29 25.10 -8.87
N ASP A 143 1.06 26.15 -9.12
CA ASP A 143 1.55 27.06 -8.09
C ASP A 143 0.42 27.93 -7.49
N VAL A 144 -0.51 27.26 -6.81
CA VAL A 144 -1.65 27.90 -6.15
C VAL A 144 -1.69 27.51 -4.68
N PRO A 145 -2.31 28.32 -3.81
CA PRO A 145 -2.49 27.95 -2.42
C PRO A 145 -3.19 26.59 -2.28
N ARG A 146 -2.68 25.76 -1.37
CA ARG A 146 -3.26 24.43 -1.09
C ARG A 146 -4.69 24.58 -0.58
N PRO A 147 -5.65 23.82 -1.14
CA PRO A 147 -7.00 23.74 -0.60
C PRO A 147 -7.01 23.17 0.83
N LEU A 148 -7.70 23.86 1.73
CA LEU A 148 -7.69 23.54 3.16
C LEU A 148 -9.07 23.11 3.67
N PRO A 149 -9.14 22.27 4.72
CA PRO A 149 -10.39 21.91 5.38
C PRO A 149 -11.23 23.14 5.78
N GLY A 150 -12.52 23.07 5.52
CA GLY A 150 -13.50 24.14 5.74
C GLY A 150 -13.79 24.99 4.50
N GLN A 151 -12.93 25.01 3.49
CA GLN A 151 -13.19 25.65 2.21
C GLN A 151 -14.13 24.80 1.34
N ARG A 152 -14.79 25.43 0.36
CA ARG A 152 -15.48 24.77 -0.75
C ARG A 152 -14.58 24.73 -1.97
N ILE A 153 -14.68 23.62 -2.71
CA ILE A 153 -14.02 23.43 -3.99
C ILE A 153 -15.09 23.32 -5.08
N THR A 154 -14.89 24.01 -6.19
CA THR A 154 -15.71 23.86 -7.40
C THR A 154 -14.80 23.37 -8.50
N ALA A 155 -15.15 22.27 -9.16
CA ALA A 155 -14.31 21.68 -10.21
C ALA A 155 -15.13 20.84 -11.20
N ASP A 156 -14.63 20.73 -12.43
CA ASP A 156 -15.15 19.85 -13.46
C ASP A 156 -14.51 18.47 -13.32
N LEU A 157 -15.25 17.50 -12.79
CA LEU A 157 -14.71 16.19 -12.42
C LEU A 157 -15.43 15.03 -13.12
N LYS A 158 -14.65 14.02 -13.51
CA LYS A 158 -15.15 12.71 -13.89
C LYS A 158 -15.24 11.83 -12.63
N ILE A 159 -16.39 11.80 -12.02
CA ILE A 159 -16.63 11.08 -10.77
C ILE A 159 -16.92 9.61 -11.08
N ARG A 160 -16.35 8.71 -10.28
CA ARG A 160 -16.60 7.28 -10.36
C ARG A 160 -16.81 6.74 -8.94
N PRO A 161 -17.61 5.67 -8.78
CA PRO A 161 -17.58 4.91 -7.54
C PRO A 161 -16.15 4.43 -7.26
N VAL A 162 -15.82 4.32 -5.97
CA VAL A 162 -14.57 3.68 -5.58
C VAL A 162 -14.61 2.23 -6.03
N HIS A 163 -13.60 1.81 -6.75
CA HIS A 163 -13.46 0.44 -7.22
C HIS A 163 -12.03 -0.03 -6.98
N GLY A 164 -11.89 -1.26 -6.50
CA GLY A 164 -10.61 -1.93 -6.26
C GLY A 164 -10.39 -3.09 -7.22
N PHE A 165 -9.24 -3.73 -7.09
CA PHE A 165 -8.94 -4.98 -7.79
C PHE A 165 -9.37 -6.15 -6.89
N HIS A 166 -10.19 -7.04 -7.42
CA HIS A 166 -10.79 -8.14 -6.66
C HIS A 166 -10.12 -9.48 -6.97
N ASN A 167 -8.82 -9.58 -6.68
CA ASN A 167 -8.10 -10.86 -6.76
C ASN A 167 -7.97 -11.51 -5.38
N GLN A 168 -7.91 -12.83 -5.35
CA GLN A 168 -7.74 -13.57 -4.12
C GLN A 168 -6.43 -13.17 -3.42
N GLY A 169 -6.57 -12.66 -2.19
CA GLY A 169 -5.42 -12.30 -1.37
C GLY A 169 -4.81 -10.93 -1.68
N THR A 170 -5.36 -10.12 -2.57
CA THR A 170 -4.89 -8.75 -2.79
C THR A 170 -5.49 -7.75 -1.80
N TRP A 171 -4.87 -6.58 -1.70
CA TRP A 171 -5.39 -5.48 -0.90
C TRP A 171 -6.72 -4.97 -1.44
N ASN A 172 -7.75 -4.94 -0.60
CA ASN A 172 -9.05 -4.39 -0.97
C ASN A 172 -9.10 -2.88 -0.67
N SER A 173 -8.74 -2.07 -1.67
CA SER A 173 -8.77 -0.61 -1.59
C SER A 173 -10.19 -0.04 -1.40
N GLU A 174 -11.19 -0.72 -1.95
CA GLU A 174 -12.59 -0.36 -1.85
C GLU A 174 -13.08 -0.45 -0.40
N ALA A 175 -12.82 -1.58 0.27
CA ALA A 175 -13.13 -1.73 1.69
C ALA A 175 -12.37 -0.70 2.58
N TYR A 176 -11.16 -0.31 2.20
CA TYR A 176 -10.42 0.74 2.89
C TYR A 176 -11.13 2.09 2.81
N TRP A 177 -11.57 2.50 1.62
CA TRP A 177 -12.26 3.77 1.43
C TRP A 177 -13.67 3.77 2.03
N HIS A 178 -14.42 2.68 1.84
CA HIS A 178 -15.77 2.54 2.39
C HIS A 178 -15.77 2.67 3.92
N ARG A 179 -14.77 2.13 4.62
CA ARG A 179 -14.62 2.32 6.08
C ARG A 179 -14.51 3.80 6.48
N GLN A 180 -13.98 4.65 5.61
CA GLN A 180 -13.87 6.09 5.85
C GLN A 180 -15.11 6.86 5.37
N GLY A 181 -16.16 6.15 4.91
CA GLY A 181 -17.35 6.76 4.34
C GLY A 181 -17.10 7.38 2.96
N VAL A 182 -16.01 7.04 2.29
CA VAL A 182 -15.66 7.49 0.94
C VAL A 182 -16.13 6.45 -0.06
N PHE A 183 -17.15 6.80 -0.85
CA PHE A 183 -17.73 5.89 -1.84
C PHE A 183 -17.44 6.30 -3.28
N PHE A 184 -16.91 7.52 -3.49
CA PHE A 184 -16.63 8.07 -4.80
C PHE A 184 -15.19 8.55 -4.90
N GLN A 185 -14.66 8.59 -6.13
CA GLN A 185 -13.33 9.06 -6.41
C GLN A 185 -13.27 9.84 -7.73
N ALA A 186 -12.33 10.78 -7.79
CA ALA A 186 -12.03 11.55 -8.98
C ALA A 186 -10.54 11.88 -9.05
N TRP A 187 -10.06 12.13 -10.25
CA TRP A 187 -8.69 12.59 -10.50
C TRP A 187 -8.71 13.89 -11.30
N ALA A 188 -7.86 14.80 -10.94
CA ALA A 188 -7.61 16.03 -11.66
C ALA A 188 -6.11 16.16 -11.97
N LYS A 189 -5.78 16.65 -13.17
CA LYS A 189 -4.44 17.07 -13.56
C LYS A 189 -4.39 18.59 -13.65
N GLN A 190 -3.20 19.15 -13.75
CA GLN A 190 -2.99 20.61 -13.86
C GLN A 190 -3.84 21.25 -14.97
N ASP A 191 -3.95 20.57 -16.10
CA ASP A 191 -4.58 21.12 -17.32
C ASP A 191 -6.07 20.75 -17.48
N ASP A 192 -6.57 19.76 -16.68
CA ASP A 192 -7.89 19.16 -16.94
C ASP A 192 -9.06 19.81 -16.17
N ALA A 193 -8.79 20.59 -15.13
CA ALA A 193 -9.86 21.09 -14.27
C ALA A 193 -9.56 22.52 -13.75
N ALA A 194 -10.44 23.47 -14.06
CA ALA A 194 -10.46 24.77 -13.39
C ALA A 194 -10.92 24.57 -11.93
N ILE A 195 -10.01 24.11 -11.06
CA ILE A 195 -10.29 23.94 -9.64
C ILE A 195 -10.28 25.31 -8.97
N ARG A 196 -11.41 25.72 -8.43
CA ARG A 196 -11.57 26.96 -7.68
C ARG A 196 -11.88 26.65 -6.24
N THR A 197 -11.20 27.34 -5.34
CA THR A 197 -11.49 27.28 -3.91
C THR A 197 -12.18 28.56 -3.46
N SER A 198 -13.17 28.42 -2.60
CA SER A 198 -13.93 29.54 -2.03
C SER A 198 -14.17 29.32 -0.53
N GLY A 199 -14.52 30.39 0.17
CA GLY A 199 -14.76 30.32 1.61
C GLY A 199 -13.49 30.39 2.46
N THR A 200 -13.68 30.45 3.76
CA THR A 200 -12.59 30.56 4.74
C THR A 200 -12.21 29.17 5.27
N PRO A 201 -10.91 28.86 5.34
CA PRO A 201 -10.46 27.62 5.95
C PRO A 201 -10.81 27.58 7.45
N SER A 202 -10.88 26.40 8.04
CA SER A 202 -10.96 26.29 9.48
C SER A 202 -9.70 26.87 10.13
N ALA A 203 -9.85 27.60 11.24
CA ALA A 203 -8.74 28.28 11.90
C ALA A 203 -7.57 27.34 12.23
N GLY A 204 -7.86 26.09 12.62
CA GLY A 204 -6.85 25.07 12.89
C GLY A 204 -6.08 24.67 11.60
N ALA A 205 -6.76 24.47 10.50
CA ALA A 205 -6.13 24.09 9.24
C ALA A 205 -5.27 25.26 8.70
N GLU A 206 -5.77 26.48 8.81
CA GLU A 206 -5.03 27.68 8.41
C GLU A 206 -3.75 27.87 9.24
N LEU A 207 -3.84 27.72 10.56
CA LEU A 207 -2.66 27.82 11.44
C LEU A 207 -1.63 26.73 11.12
N ARG A 208 -2.08 25.48 10.92
CA ARG A 208 -1.19 24.37 10.54
C ARG A 208 -0.49 24.64 9.22
N GLU A 209 -1.21 25.15 8.22
CA GLU A 209 -0.63 25.49 6.92
C GLU A 209 0.36 26.66 7.00
N ARG A 210 0.07 27.70 7.76
CA ARG A 210 1.00 28.81 8.01
C ARG A 210 2.31 28.31 8.65
N LEU A 211 2.22 27.38 9.62
CA LEU A 211 3.41 26.77 10.24
C LEU A 211 4.19 25.93 9.23
N ARG A 212 3.50 25.13 8.41
CA ARG A 212 4.12 24.31 7.36
C ARG A 212 4.88 25.20 6.36
N LEU A 213 4.27 26.28 5.92
CA LEU A 213 4.87 27.23 4.97
C LEU A 213 6.09 27.95 5.56
N ARG A 214 6.04 28.33 6.84
CA ARG A 214 7.20 28.94 7.52
C ARG A 214 8.37 27.95 7.64
N VAL A 215 8.10 26.68 7.93
CA VAL A 215 9.13 25.64 7.94
C VAL A 215 9.71 25.42 6.56
N ALA A 216 8.87 25.39 5.53
CA ALA A 216 9.30 25.25 4.15
C ALA A 216 10.19 26.41 3.72
N ALA A 217 9.77 27.66 4.00
CA ALA A 217 10.55 28.88 3.70
C ALA A 217 11.90 28.91 4.43
N ALA A 218 11.96 28.41 5.67
CA ALA A 218 13.20 28.36 6.43
C ALA A 218 14.18 27.24 5.95
N LEU A 219 13.67 26.23 5.23
CA LEU A 219 14.48 25.18 4.59
C LEU A 219 15.01 25.60 3.22
N ASP A 220 14.41 26.60 2.57
CA ASP A 220 14.94 27.12 1.32
C ASP A 220 16.23 27.92 1.60
N PRO A 221 17.31 27.68 0.84
CA PRO A 221 18.51 28.50 0.99
C PRO A 221 18.18 29.97 0.69
N PRO A 222 18.72 30.95 1.46
CA PRO A 222 18.58 32.34 1.13
C PRO A 222 19.11 32.56 -0.29
N GLU A 223 18.35 33.25 -1.15
CA GLU A 223 18.87 33.71 -2.46
C GLU A 223 20.07 34.61 -2.20
N GLU A 224 21.28 34.05 -2.36
CA GLU A 224 22.46 34.90 -2.52
C GLU A 224 22.27 35.74 -3.76
N SER A 225 21.93 37.01 -3.55
CA SER A 225 21.85 38.01 -4.57
C SER A 225 23.24 38.16 -5.23
N GLY A 226 23.46 37.44 -6.33
CA GLY A 226 24.55 37.80 -7.20
C GLY A 226 25.42 36.71 -7.84
N LEU A 227 25.32 35.44 -7.44
CA LEU A 227 26.05 34.36 -8.13
C LEU A 227 25.12 33.16 -8.42
N ARG A 228 24.33 33.28 -9.47
CA ARG A 228 23.74 32.11 -10.13
C ARG A 228 24.88 31.34 -10.81
N THR A 229 25.41 30.32 -10.15
CA THR A 229 25.95 29.19 -10.91
C THR A 229 24.73 28.55 -11.57
N LEU A 230 24.69 28.68 -12.90
CA LEU A 230 23.68 28.10 -13.78
C LEU A 230 23.56 26.61 -13.47
N SER A 231 22.57 26.23 -12.68
CA SER A 231 22.07 24.87 -12.70
C SER A 231 21.41 24.68 -14.07
N PRO A 232 21.78 23.63 -14.83
CA PRO A 232 21.22 23.46 -16.17
C PRO A 232 19.70 23.28 -16.07
N SER A 233 18.97 24.01 -16.90
CA SER A 233 17.53 23.87 -17.08
C SER A 233 17.19 22.42 -17.47
N SER A 234 15.96 21.98 -17.26
CA SER A 234 15.50 20.63 -17.57
C SER A 234 15.75 20.19 -19.02
N THR A 235 15.97 21.13 -19.94
CA THR A 235 16.39 20.90 -21.32
C THR A 235 17.86 20.46 -21.45
N ASP A 236 18.74 20.89 -20.52
CA ASP A 236 20.16 20.50 -20.58
C ASP A 236 20.45 19.16 -19.87
N ARG A 237 19.52 18.62 -19.09
CA ARG A 237 19.69 17.30 -18.45
C ARG A 237 19.71 16.13 -19.44
N ASN A 238 19.19 16.31 -20.64
CA ASN A 238 19.29 15.29 -21.70
C ASN A 238 20.62 15.33 -22.44
N ALA A 239 21.33 16.48 -22.47
CA ALA A 239 22.65 16.56 -23.09
C ALA A 239 23.77 16.01 -22.21
N SER A 240 23.66 16.12 -20.88
CA SER A 240 24.70 15.65 -19.94
C SER A 240 24.73 14.12 -19.72
N ARG A 241 23.68 13.39 -20.16
CA ARG A 241 23.65 11.90 -20.08
C ARG A 241 24.37 11.22 -21.24
N GLN A 242 24.76 11.94 -22.30
CA GLN A 242 25.49 11.39 -23.44
C GLN A 242 27.03 11.51 -23.30
N ALA A 243 27.55 12.13 -22.23
CA ALA A 243 28.98 12.44 -22.09
C ALA A 243 29.75 11.58 -21.08
N ALA A 244 29.29 10.39 -20.69
CA ALA A 244 30.01 9.53 -19.75
C ALA A 244 30.05 8.06 -20.19
N LEU A 245 30.75 7.82 -21.29
CA LEU A 245 31.38 6.50 -21.56
C LEU A 245 32.74 6.74 -22.25
N PRO A 246 33.82 6.09 -21.83
CA PRO A 246 35.15 6.30 -22.40
C PRO A 246 35.27 5.67 -23.78
N SER A 247 35.84 6.48 -24.70
CA SER A 247 36.22 6.10 -26.05
C SER A 247 37.30 5.04 -26.07
N GLN A 248 37.08 3.93 -26.76
CA GLN A 248 38.17 3.19 -27.36
C GLN A 248 37.83 2.79 -28.78
N ASN A 249 38.69 3.30 -29.68
CA ASN A 249 39.14 2.78 -30.98
C ASN A 249 38.29 3.02 -32.22
N ALA A 250 38.94 3.85 -33.02
CA ALA A 250 38.74 4.14 -34.43
C ALA A 250 38.66 2.90 -35.31
N TRP A 251 37.71 2.88 -36.22
CA TRP A 251 37.82 2.38 -37.58
C TRP A 251 36.94 3.17 -38.51
N SER A 252 37.50 3.51 -39.66
CA SER A 252 37.11 4.35 -40.76
C SER A 252 35.72 4.21 -41.37
N GLU A 253 35.14 5.36 -41.76
CA GLU A 253 33.93 5.52 -42.60
C GLU A 253 34.12 5.02 -44.04
N PRO A 254 33.07 4.57 -44.71
CA PRO A 254 32.91 4.68 -46.15
C PRO A 254 31.79 5.67 -46.53
N PRO A 255 31.78 6.19 -47.78
CA PRO A 255 31.18 7.46 -48.13
C PRO A 255 29.71 7.42 -48.50
N SER A 256 29.04 8.60 -48.37
CA SER A 256 27.64 8.86 -48.62
C SER A 256 27.21 8.74 -50.12
N PRO A 257 26.01 8.25 -50.43
CA PRO A 257 25.39 8.40 -51.76
C PRO A 257 24.54 9.68 -51.87
N PRO A 258 24.22 10.15 -53.08
CA PRO A 258 23.92 11.53 -53.37
C PRO A 258 22.44 11.89 -53.23
N ARG A 259 22.23 13.22 -53.07
CA ARG A 259 20.92 13.91 -53.04
C ARG A 259 20.11 13.65 -54.31
N ARG A 260 18.81 13.41 -54.14
CA ARG A 260 17.82 13.57 -55.22
C ARG A 260 17.04 14.86 -55.02
N GLU A 261 16.91 15.55 -56.18
CA GLU A 261 16.26 16.83 -56.38
C GLU A 261 14.75 16.76 -56.23
N LYS A 262 14.18 17.91 -55.84
CA LYS A 262 12.75 18.22 -55.82
C LYS A 262 12.25 18.51 -57.22
N LEU A 263 11.05 18.04 -57.55
CA LEU A 263 10.21 18.56 -58.65
C LEU A 263 8.86 19.09 -58.08
N PRO A 264 8.23 20.03 -58.76
CA PRO A 264 7.39 21.06 -58.16
C PRO A 264 5.89 20.73 -58.17
N SER A 265 5.19 21.44 -57.23
CA SER A 265 3.76 21.44 -57.08
C SER A 265 3.07 22.33 -58.11
N ALA A 266 1.86 22.03 -58.52
CA ALA A 266 0.88 22.93 -59.12
C ALA A 266 -0.47 22.80 -58.41
N PRO A 267 -1.35 23.80 -58.50
CA PRO A 267 -2.20 24.24 -57.41
C PRO A 267 -3.68 23.91 -57.59
N GLU A 268 -4.44 23.83 -56.50
CA GLU A 268 -5.89 24.04 -56.58
C GLU A 268 -6.36 24.96 -55.44
N GLN A 269 -7.04 25.99 -55.89
CA GLN A 269 -7.79 27.03 -55.15
C GLN A 269 -9.11 26.41 -54.64
N ILE A 270 -9.55 26.78 -53.44
CA ILE A 270 -10.95 27.05 -53.12
C ILE A 270 -11.02 27.82 -51.81
N GLY A 271 -11.56 29.04 -51.93
CA GLY A 271 -12.60 29.69 -51.15
C GLY A 271 -12.24 30.22 -49.76
N GLU A 272 -11.83 31.49 -49.68
CA GLU A 272 -11.96 32.33 -48.48
C GLU A 272 -13.42 32.48 -48.07
N VAL A 273 -13.72 32.23 -46.79
CA VAL A 273 -14.89 32.80 -46.11
C VAL A 273 -14.37 33.74 -45.02
N GLN A 274 -14.65 35.00 -45.26
CA GLN A 274 -14.44 36.12 -44.31
C GLN A 274 -15.32 35.91 -43.08
N THR A 275 -14.76 35.99 -41.88
CA THR A 275 -15.51 36.29 -40.67
C THR A 275 -15.02 37.62 -40.09
N GLU A 276 -16.00 38.54 -39.93
CA GLU A 276 -15.89 39.89 -39.41
C GLU A 276 -15.30 39.94 -38.01
N GLU A 277 -14.33 40.86 -37.83
CA GLU A 277 -13.89 41.31 -36.51
C GLU A 277 -15.00 42.13 -35.83
N VAL A 278 -15.55 41.59 -34.75
CA VAL A 278 -16.32 42.42 -33.78
C VAL A 278 -15.36 42.83 -32.67
N ARG A 279 -14.97 44.12 -32.71
CA ARG A 279 -14.32 44.81 -31.60
C ARG A 279 -15.33 45.05 -30.48
N GLU A 280 -15.25 44.34 -29.40
CA GLU A 280 -15.87 44.75 -28.12
C GLU A 280 -14.80 45.27 -27.17
N HIS A 281 -14.98 46.52 -26.83
CA HIS A 281 -14.33 47.21 -25.71
C HIS A 281 -14.92 46.62 -24.39
N SER A 282 -14.14 45.97 -23.60
CA SER A 282 -14.44 45.77 -22.20
C SER A 282 -13.20 46.02 -21.35
N GLY A 283 -13.32 47.06 -20.53
CA GLY A 283 -12.31 47.45 -19.56
C GLY A 283 -12.07 46.35 -18.55
N SER A 284 -10.83 45.96 -18.41
CA SER A 284 -10.39 45.07 -17.34
C SER A 284 -10.52 45.74 -15.98
N PRO A 285 -11.18 45.09 -14.99
CA PRO A 285 -11.01 45.52 -13.62
C PRO A 285 -9.58 45.18 -13.16
N ALA A 286 -8.95 46.16 -12.54
CA ALA A 286 -7.62 46.09 -11.97
C ALA A 286 -7.51 44.83 -11.08
N HIS A 287 -6.66 43.89 -11.48
CA HIS A 287 -6.18 42.86 -10.59
C HIS A 287 -5.47 43.55 -9.42
N SER A 288 -6.08 43.50 -8.24
CA SER A 288 -5.38 43.81 -7.01
C SER A 288 -4.18 42.87 -6.94
N ALA A 289 -2.99 43.41 -6.92
CA ALA A 289 -1.75 42.69 -6.76
C ALA A 289 -1.86 41.86 -5.49
N ALA A 290 -1.93 40.53 -5.63
CA ALA A 290 -1.71 39.63 -4.54
C ALA A 290 -0.36 39.95 -3.90
N PRO A 291 -0.25 39.95 -2.57
CA PRO A 291 1.00 40.30 -1.90
C PRO A 291 2.12 39.40 -2.42
N ALA A 292 3.29 40.01 -2.68
CA ALA A 292 4.48 39.38 -3.25
C ALA A 292 4.99 38.11 -2.53
N ASP A 293 4.38 37.77 -1.41
CA ASP A 293 4.70 36.62 -0.54
C ASP A 293 4.14 35.27 -1.05
N THR A 294 3.15 35.31 -1.97
CA THR A 294 2.53 34.07 -2.47
C THR A 294 3.36 33.33 -3.55
N ARG A 295 4.30 34.01 -4.19
CA ARG A 295 5.14 33.41 -5.25
C ARG A 295 6.30 32.54 -4.74
N ARG A 296 6.53 32.50 -3.42
CA ARG A 296 7.63 31.72 -2.82
C ARG A 296 7.25 30.27 -2.45
N PHE A 297 6.00 29.85 -2.61
CA PHE A 297 5.46 28.68 -1.92
C PHE A 297 5.43 27.39 -2.72
N SER A 298 5.89 27.38 -3.97
CA SER A 298 5.82 26.20 -4.85
C SER A 298 7.14 25.49 -5.10
N ARG A 299 8.26 25.97 -4.56
CA ARG A 299 9.52 25.23 -4.70
C ARG A 299 9.42 23.92 -3.92
N VAL A 300 9.31 22.83 -4.68
CA VAL A 300 9.39 21.48 -4.15
C VAL A 300 10.80 21.29 -3.59
N GLN A 301 10.85 20.99 -2.30
CA GLN A 301 12.12 20.65 -1.66
C GLN A 301 12.49 19.25 -2.11
N ASP A 302 13.50 19.12 -2.97
CA ASP A 302 14.07 17.84 -3.35
C ASP A 302 15.07 17.36 -2.27
N GLY A 303 15.21 16.05 -2.13
CA GLY A 303 16.20 15.47 -1.25
C GLY A 303 15.77 15.33 0.22
N GLY A 304 16.73 15.39 1.13
CA GLY A 304 16.53 15.17 2.57
C GLY A 304 15.61 16.19 3.23
N ALA A 305 15.60 17.44 2.71
CA ALA A 305 14.75 18.50 3.23
C ALA A 305 13.25 18.13 3.21
N SER A 306 12.83 17.29 2.26
CA SER A 306 11.44 16.80 2.15
C SER A 306 11.04 15.83 3.28
N ILE A 307 12.01 15.25 3.99
CA ILE A 307 11.77 14.35 5.13
C ILE A 307 11.24 15.15 6.34
N ILE A 308 11.71 16.38 6.56
CA ILE A 308 11.36 17.19 7.74
C ILE A 308 9.85 17.51 7.79
N PRO A 309 9.19 18.00 6.71
CA PRO A 309 7.73 18.16 6.69
C PRO A 309 6.97 16.86 6.92
N ALA A 310 7.48 15.72 6.42
CA ALA A 310 6.87 14.41 6.67
C ALA A 310 6.92 14.04 8.16
N LEU A 311 8.01 14.38 8.87
CA LEU A 311 8.18 14.11 10.30
C LEU A 311 7.39 15.07 11.20
N LEU A 312 7.22 16.33 10.81
CA LEU A 312 6.51 17.32 11.61
C LEU A 312 5.00 17.31 11.38
N PHE A 313 4.58 17.23 10.12
CA PHE A 313 3.19 17.42 9.69
C PHE A 313 2.55 16.15 9.08
N GLY A 314 3.32 15.08 8.87
CA GLY A 314 2.87 13.92 8.10
C GLY A 314 2.76 14.20 6.59
N ASP A 315 3.28 15.33 6.12
CA ASP A 315 3.21 15.80 4.73
C ASP A 315 4.33 15.20 3.88
N ARG A 316 3.97 14.35 2.91
CA ARG A 316 4.90 13.65 2.02
C ARG A 316 4.96 14.26 0.62
N TYR A 317 4.40 15.44 0.44
CA TYR A 317 4.27 16.11 -0.86
C TYR A 317 5.60 16.30 -1.60
N GLY A 318 6.67 16.65 -0.88
CA GLY A 318 8.01 16.87 -1.43
C GLY A 318 8.83 15.58 -1.64
N LEU A 319 8.35 14.41 -1.18
CA LEU A 319 9.05 13.15 -1.40
C LEU A 319 8.72 12.59 -2.79
N ASN A 320 9.73 12.10 -3.51
CA ASN A 320 9.52 11.41 -4.78
C ASN A 320 9.34 9.90 -4.58
N THR A 321 8.67 9.24 -5.54
CA THR A 321 8.43 7.79 -5.50
C THR A 321 9.73 6.97 -5.41
N PRO A 322 10.83 7.24 -6.16
CA PRO A 322 12.06 6.47 -6.04
C PRO A 322 12.70 6.54 -4.65
N ASP A 323 12.72 7.69 -3.98
CA ASP A 323 13.25 7.79 -2.63
C ASP A 323 12.34 7.10 -1.60
N MET A 324 11.01 7.17 -1.79
CA MET A 324 10.06 6.40 -0.97
C MET A 324 10.27 4.89 -1.12
N GLU A 325 10.54 4.40 -2.32
CA GLU A 325 10.84 2.98 -2.56
C GLU A 325 12.15 2.56 -1.89
N ARG A 326 13.21 3.39 -1.93
CA ARG A 326 14.47 3.15 -1.20
C ARG A 326 14.27 3.10 0.31
N ILE A 327 13.52 4.05 0.85
CA ILE A 327 13.16 4.09 2.28
C ILE A 327 12.35 2.85 2.67
N ASN A 328 11.44 2.40 1.82
CA ASN A 328 10.68 1.17 2.03
C ASN A 328 11.56 -0.08 1.96
N ALA A 329 12.45 -0.17 0.97
CA ALA A 329 13.40 -1.26 0.83
C ALA A 329 14.37 -1.36 2.02
N ALA A 330 14.72 -0.23 2.63
CA ALA A 330 15.50 -0.16 3.87
C ALA A 330 14.69 -0.53 5.14
N GLY A 331 13.36 -0.72 5.04
CA GLY A 331 12.49 -0.97 6.19
C GLY A 331 12.25 0.26 7.07
N LEU A 332 12.49 1.47 6.54
CA LEU A 332 12.43 2.74 7.29
C LEU A 332 11.08 3.47 7.15
N THR A 333 10.12 2.94 6.42
CA THR A 333 8.81 3.59 6.20
C THR A 333 8.10 3.93 7.51
N HIS A 334 8.27 3.10 8.54
CA HIS A 334 7.71 3.31 9.86
C HIS A 334 8.29 4.55 10.58
N SER A 335 9.51 4.97 10.25
CA SER A 335 10.16 6.15 10.82
C SER A 335 9.63 7.47 10.22
N LEU A 336 9.10 7.43 9.00
CA LEU A 336 8.40 8.56 8.37
C LEU A 336 6.92 8.64 8.81
N ALA A 337 6.38 7.57 9.36
CA ALA A 337 5.07 7.60 9.99
C ALA A 337 5.20 8.22 11.38
N LEU A 338 4.35 9.21 11.68
CA LEU A 338 4.32 9.82 13.00
C LEU A 338 4.02 8.76 14.06
N SER A 339 4.94 8.58 15.02
CA SER A 339 4.97 7.41 15.90
C SER A 339 5.19 7.76 17.39
N GLY A 340 5.17 6.73 18.23
CA GLY A 340 5.48 6.88 19.65
C GLY A 340 6.90 7.42 19.93
N GLN A 341 7.88 7.20 19.04
CA GLN A 341 9.22 7.78 19.16
C GLN A 341 9.18 9.31 19.04
N HIS A 342 8.38 9.85 18.12
CA HIS A 342 8.19 11.30 17.99
C HIS A 342 7.57 11.87 19.28
N LEU A 343 6.59 11.17 19.85
CA LEU A 343 5.98 11.58 21.11
C LEU A 343 6.95 11.52 22.30
N ALA A 344 7.92 10.61 22.30
CA ALA A 344 8.98 10.56 23.30
C ALA A 344 9.87 11.82 23.24
N VAL A 345 10.17 12.35 22.06
CA VAL A 345 10.90 13.62 21.90
C VAL A 345 10.06 14.80 22.42
N VAL A 346 8.76 14.81 22.19
CA VAL A 346 7.83 15.78 22.79
C VAL A 346 7.88 15.69 24.33
N GLY A 347 8.02 14.49 24.88
CA GLY A 347 8.25 14.26 26.31
C GLY A 347 9.54 14.89 26.85
N LEU A 348 10.61 14.97 26.05
CA LEU A 348 11.81 15.71 26.40
C LEU A 348 11.53 17.22 26.53
N GLY A 349 10.66 17.77 25.73
CA GLY A 349 10.16 19.14 25.87
C GLY A 349 9.43 19.36 27.20
N ALA A 350 8.57 18.41 27.60
CA ALA A 350 7.90 18.46 28.91
C ALA A 350 8.91 18.37 30.07
N LEU A 351 9.97 17.56 29.94
CA LEU A 351 11.04 17.48 30.90
C LEU A 351 11.78 18.82 31.03
N ALA A 352 12.13 19.44 29.89
CA ALA A 352 12.79 20.75 29.87
C ALA A 352 11.90 21.84 30.51
N LEU A 353 10.62 21.88 30.18
CA LEU A 353 9.65 22.78 30.80
C LEU A 353 9.53 22.54 32.30
N THR A 354 9.53 21.28 32.76
CA THR A 354 9.54 20.94 34.18
C THR A 354 10.80 21.45 34.84
N GLY A 355 11.97 21.37 34.19
CA GLY A 355 13.23 21.96 34.67
C GLY A 355 13.14 23.48 34.84
N ILE A 356 12.55 24.17 33.84
CA ILE A 356 12.32 25.64 33.90
C ILE A 356 11.37 25.98 35.09
N VAL A 357 10.27 25.23 35.23
CA VAL A 357 9.36 25.40 36.40
C VAL A 357 10.10 25.19 37.70
N GLY A 358 11.05 24.24 37.78
CA GLY A 358 11.88 23.99 38.94
C GLY A 358 12.80 25.15 39.30
N LEU A 359 13.28 25.86 38.26
CA LEU A 359 14.10 27.07 38.47
C LEU A 359 13.27 28.28 38.92
N LEU A 360 12.07 28.45 38.33
CA LEU A 360 11.22 29.61 38.59
C LEU A 360 10.33 29.44 39.83
N ALA A 361 9.90 28.22 40.15
CA ALA A 361 8.98 27.91 41.23
C ALA A 361 9.34 26.62 42.00
N PRO A 362 10.52 26.56 42.68
CA PRO A 362 11.00 25.34 43.33
C PRO A 362 10.04 24.80 44.38
N GLY A 363 9.26 25.67 45.06
CA GLY A 363 8.25 25.28 46.04
C GLY A 363 7.16 24.36 45.49
N LEU A 364 6.95 24.34 44.16
CA LEU A 364 5.97 23.44 43.53
C LEU A 364 6.37 21.97 43.71
N PHE A 365 7.67 21.65 43.69
CA PHE A 365 8.17 20.30 43.89
C PHE A 365 8.03 19.77 45.32
N LEU A 366 7.79 20.67 46.30
CA LEU A 366 7.43 20.25 47.65
C LEU A 366 5.98 19.70 47.69
N ARG A 367 5.12 20.13 46.76
CA ARG A 367 3.71 19.68 46.69
C ARG A 367 3.51 18.55 45.71
N PHE A 368 4.19 18.59 44.59
CA PHE A 368 4.00 17.65 43.47
C PHE A 368 5.32 17.02 43.07
N PRO A 369 5.37 15.68 42.89
CA PRO A 369 6.57 15.03 42.41
C PRO A 369 6.88 15.43 40.94
N ALA A 370 8.16 15.55 40.61
CA ALA A 370 8.59 16.00 39.29
C ALA A 370 7.98 15.16 38.13
N TYR A 371 7.82 13.85 38.31
CA TYR A 371 7.24 12.97 37.29
C TYR A 371 5.77 13.28 37.00
N SER A 372 5.01 13.75 38.00
CA SER A 372 3.61 14.16 37.80
C SER A 372 3.52 15.45 36.99
N LEU A 373 4.44 16.40 37.21
CA LEU A 373 4.53 17.63 36.41
C LEU A 373 4.96 17.34 34.99
N ILE A 374 5.94 16.44 34.77
CA ILE A 374 6.35 15.99 33.43
C ILE A 374 5.15 15.37 32.71
N GLY A 375 4.42 14.47 33.37
CA GLY A 375 3.23 13.83 32.83
C GLY A 375 2.17 14.85 32.41
N LEU A 376 1.82 15.78 33.31
CA LEU A 376 0.82 16.81 33.05
C LEU A 376 1.21 17.76 31.90
N LEU A 377 2.49 18.19 31.84
CA LEU A 377 2.99 19.04 30.76
C LEU A 377 3.12 18.28 29.43
N SER A 378 3.31 16.95 29.47
CA SER A 378 3.34 16.12 28.26
C SER A 378 2.00 16.04 27.56
N LEU A 379 0.87 16.12 28.25
CA LEU A 379 -0.46 15.99 27.63
C LEU A 379 -0.78 17.13 26.64
N PRO A 380 -0.66 18.42 26.98
CA PRO A 380 -0.93 19.50 26.03
C PRO A 380 0.06 19.49 24.85
N LEU A 381 1.33 19.17 25.09
CA LEU A 381 2.32 19.03 24.03
C LEU A 381 2.00 17.87 23.09
N ALA A 382 1.61 16.72 23.64
CA ALA A 382 1.17 15.57 22.86
C ALA A 382 -0.10 15.88 22.05
N SER A 383 -1.05 16.61 22.64
CA SER A 383 -2.27 17.03 21.93
C SER A 383 -1.96 18.02 20.80
N ALA A 384 -1.04 18.96 21.04
CA ALA A 384 -0.57 19.89 20.02
C ALA A 384 0.12 19.15 18.86
N TYR A 385 0.95 18.16 19.15
CA TYR A 385 1.61 17.37 18.12
C TYR A 385 0.63 16.43 17.38
N LEU A 386 -0.34 15.87 18.10
CA LEU A 386 -1.41 15.07 17.48
C LEU A 386 -2.21 15.89 16.46
N TRP A 387 -2.57 17.15 16.82
CA TRP A 387 -3.22 18.08 15.92
C TRP A 387 -2.32 18.48 14.74
N LEU A 388 -1.02 18.75 15.00
CA LEU A 388 -0.07 19.15 13.98
C LEU A 388 0.11 18.04 12.91
N GLY A 389 0.17 16.78 13.34
CA GLY A 389 0.38 15.60 12.51
C GLY A 389 -0.87 14.98 11.89
N ASP A 390 -2.04 15.60 12.04
CA ASP A 390 -3.33 15.11 11.52
C ASP A 390 -3.77 13.75 12.10
N ALA A 391 -3.43 13.51 13.35
CA ALA A 391 -3.88 12.39 14.19
C ALA A 391 -3.77 10.98 13.54
N PRO A 392 -2.63 10.56 13.01
CA PRO A 392 -2.50 9.22 12.46
C PRO A 392 -2.64 8.15 13.56
N PRO A 393 -3.15 6.94 13.25
CA PRO A 393 -3.51 5.93 14.25
C PRO A 393 -2.36 5.54 15.22
N SER A 394 -1.14 5.50 14.72
CA SER A 394 0.06 5.21 15.54
C SER A 394 0.35 6.28 16.59
N LEU A 395 0.14 7.56 16.24
CA LEU A 395 0.33 8.69 17.15
C LEU A 395 -0.85 8.78 18.14
N VAL A 396 -2.09 8.54 17.67
CA VAL A 396 -3.29 8.46 18.54
C VAL A 396 -3.09 7.40 19.62
N ARG A 397 -2.65 6.19 19.27
CA ARG A 397 -2.36 5.13 20.24
C ARG A 397 -1.32 5.58 21.27
N ALA A 398 -0.21 6.16 20.83
CA ALA A 398 0.86 6.60 21.72
C ALA A 398 0.40 7.73 22.67
N ALA A 399 -0.41 8.68 22.14
CA ALA A 399 -1.00 9.75 22.94
C ALA A 399 -2.01 9.23 23.97
N LEU A 400 -2.86 8.25 23.58
CA LEU A 400 -3.78 7.57 24.51
C LEU A 400 -3.03 6.83 25.61
N MET A 401 -2.00 6.07 25.27
CA MET A 401 -1.18 5.38 26.27
C MET A 401 -0.54 6.38 27.26
N LEU A 402 -0.01 7.51 26.76
CA LEU A 402 0.52 8.58 27.60
C LEU A 402 -0.57 9.17 28.51
N ALA A 403 -1.75 9.47 27.95
CA ALA A 403 -2.87 10.01 28.71
C ALA A 403 -3.35 9.04 29.81
N ILE A 404 -3.45 7.75 29.50
CA ILE A 404 -3.80 6.70 30.47
C ILE A 404 -2.77 6.63 31.58
N VAL A 405 -1.47 6.62 31.25
CA VAL A 405 -0.41 6.62 32.27
C VAL A 405 -0.48 7.88 33.14
N CYS A 406 -0.67 9.05 32.56
CA CYS A 406 -0.83 10.30 33.28
C CYS A 406 -2.07 10.28 34.19
N LEU A 407 -3.20 9.80 33.69
CA LEU A 407 -4.43 9.68 34.48
C LEU A 407 -4.22 8.76 35.69
N LEU A 408 -3.63 7.61 35.46
CA LEU A 408 -3.50 6.57 36.49
C LEU A 408 -2.38 6.84 37.47
N ARG A 409 -1.30 7.54 37.08
CA ARG A 409 -0.14 7.81 37.95
C ARG A 409 -0.04 9.23 38.50
N CYS A 410 -0.38 10.22 37.66
CA CYS A 410 -0.15 11.62 38.04
C CYS A 410 -1.36 12.23 38.75
N VAL A 411 -2.60 11.88 38.33
CA VAL A 411 -3.82 12.42 38.92
C VAL A 411 -3.96 12.04 40.41
N PRO A 412 -3.67 10.79 40.84
CA PRO A 412 -3.72 10.46 42.24
C PRO A 412 -2.83 11.36 43.14
N ASP A 413 -1.69 11.83 42.59
CA ASP A 413 -0.76 12.71 43.35
C ASP A 413 -1.31 14.13 43.51
N LEU A 414 -2.28 14.54 42.68
CA LEU A 414 -2.96 15.83 42.79
C LEU A 414 -4.11 15.81 43.81
N LEU A 415 -4.54 14.60 44.24
CA LEU A 415 -5.65 14.43 45.15
C LEU A 415 -5.22 14.45 46.61
N PRO A 416 -6.10 14.86 47.55
CA PRO A 416 -5.85 14.74 48.98
C PRO A 416 -5.48 13.31 49.38
N GLU A 417 -4.64 13.16 50.40
CA GLU A 417 -4.04 11.89 50.82
C GLU A 417 -5.07 10.77 51.12
N ARG A 418 -6.25 11.18 51.64
CA ARG A 418 -7.40 10.27 51.92
C ARG A 418 -7.90 9.52 50.70
N PHE A 419 -7.79 10.13 49.49
CA PHE A 419 -8.23 9.50 48.21
C PHE A 419 -7.06 8.80 47.55
N ARG A 420 -5.81 9.29 47.72
CA ARG A 420 -4.60 8.79 47.08
C ARG A 420 -4.28 7.34 47.40
N ARG A 421 -4.51 6.91 48.68
CA ARG A 421 -4.21 5.53 49.13
C ARG A 421 -5.05 4.47 48.40
N ASN A 422 -6.26 4.79 48.00
CA ASN A 422 -7.20 3.85 47.38
C ASN A 422 -7.14 3.87 45.82
N LEU A 423 -6.47 4.87 45.23
CA LEU A 423 -6.47 5.12 43.80
C LEU A 423 -5.16 4.76 43.09
N ARG A 424 -4.20 4.12 43.75
CA ARG A 424 -2.96 3.63 43.14
C ARG A 424 -3.06 2.14 42.81
N PRO A 425 -3.78 1.75 41.75
CA PRO A 425 -3.75 0.37 41.32
C PRO A 425 -2.38 0.06 40.73
N ALA A 426 -1.93 -1.18 40.92
CA ALA A 426 -0.76 -1.67 40.22
C ALA A 426 -1.19 -2.04 38.80
N PHE A 427 -0.82 -1.20 37.76
CA PHE A 427 -1.01 -1.62 36.40
C PHE A 427 0.27 -2.01 35.74
N THR A 428 0.12 -2.96 34.81
CA THR A 428 1.17 -3.42 33.93
C THR A 428 1.17 -2.58 32.66
N PHE A 429 2.24 -2.68 31.88
CA PHE A 429 2.28 -2.11 30.54
C PHE A 429 1.20 -2.70 29.62
N ALA A 430 0.86 -3.98 29.80
CA ALA A 430 -0.20 -4.66 29.06
C ALA A 430 -1.58 -4.04 29.33
N ASP A 431 -1.88 -3.67 30.58
CA ASP A 431 -3.12 -2.98 30.95
C ASP A 431 -3.27 -1.66 30.20
N VAL A 432 -2.20 -0.86 30.16
CA VAL A 432 -2.20 0.42 29.44
C VAL A 432 -2.41 0.22 27.95
N LEU A 433 -1.76 -0.81 27.36
CA LEU A 433 -1.89 -1.13 25.94
C LEU A 433 -3.31 -1.59 25.59
N LEU A 434 -3.90 -2.48 26.39
CA LEU A 434 -5.26 -3.00 26.19
C LEU A 434 -6.32 -1.92 26.43
N LEU A 435 -6.11 -1.05 27.40
CA LEU A 435 -7.02 0.07 27.65
C LEU A 435 -6.98 1.09 26.49
N ALA A 436 -5.79 1.36 25.95
CA ALA A 436 -5.66 2.19 24.75
C ALA A 436 -6.35 1.55 23.54
N LEU A 437 -6.21 0.24 23.36
CA LEU A 437 -6.92 -0.51 22.32
C LEU A 437 -8.44 -0.40 22.51
N LEU A 438 -8.94 -0.61 23.74
CA LEU A 438 -10.36 -0.50 24.04
C LEU A 438 -10.89 0.90 23.72
N CYS A 439 -10.17 1.97 24.12
CA CYS A 439 -10.57 3.33 23.82
C CYS A 439 -10.65 3.58 22.29
N MET A 440 -9.67 3.11 21.53
CA MET A 440 -9.67 3.25 20.06
C MET A 440 -10.84 2.49 19.43
N VAL A 441 -11.07 1.26 19.87
CA VAL A 441 -12.13 0.39 19.34
C VAL A 441 -13.52 0.90 19.70
N LEU A 442 -13.70 1.49 20.87
CA LEU A 442 -14.98 2.12 21.24
C LEU A 442 -15.25 3.41 20.46
N ALA A 443 -14.20 4.15 20.08
CA ALA A 443 -14.32 5.34 19.24
C ALA A 443 -14.55 4.96 17.76
N ASP A 444 -13.81 3.98 17.25
CA ASP A 444 -13.93 3.45 15.89
C ASP A 444 -13.68 1.94 15.88
N PRO A 445 -14.72 1.10 15.90
CA PRO A 445 -14.57 -0.35 15.87
C PRO A 445 -13.85 -0.87 14.61
N LEU A 446 -13.93 -0.13 13.51
CA LEU A 446 -13.30 -0.50 12.25
C LEU A 446 -11.78 -0.24 12.23
N CYS A 447 -11.24 0.49 13.21
CA CYS A 447 -9.79 0.70 13.34
C CYS A 447 -9.01 -0.60 13.44
N LEU A 448 -9.62 -1.70 13.92
CA LEU A 448 -8.99 -3.04 13.97
C LEU A 448 -8.58 -3.58 12.60
N TYR A 449 -9.24 -3.11 11.54
CA TYR A 449 -8.92 -3.49 10.16
C TYR A 449 -7.92 -2.54 9.49
N ASP A 450 -7.47 -1.50 10.19
CA ASP A 450 -6.39 -0.63 9.73
C ASP A 450 -5.03 -1.29 9.98
N LEU A 451 -4.26 -1.47 8.89
CA LEU A 451 -2.95 -2.12 8.95
C LEU A 451 -1.97 -1.33 9.85
N GLY A 452 -2.07 0.00 9.86
CA GLY A 452 -1.25 0.84 10.74
C GLY A 452 -1.52 0.58 12.23
N VAL A 453 -2.79 0.36 12.60
CA VAL A 453 -3.17 -0.06 13.96
C VAL A 453 -2.61 -1.44 14.27
N GLN A 454 -2.82 -2.43 13.39
CA GLN A 454 -2.35 -3.80 13.58
C GLN A 454 -0.83 -3.86 13.76
N LEU A 455 -0.07 -3.25 12.86
CA LEU A 455 1.40 -3.21 12.94
C LEU A 455 1.88 -2.47 14.18
N SER A 456 1.23 -1.36 14.52
CA SER A 456 1.61 -0.54 15.67
C SER A 456 1.42 -1.27 17.00
N PHE A 457 0.26 -1.93 17.20
CA PHE A 457 0.01 -2.72 18.41
C PHE A 457 0.87 -3.98 18.48
N SER A 458 1.06 -4.68 17.36
CA SER A 458 1.92 -5.87 17.28
C SER A 458 3.38 -5.55 17.61
N ALA A 459 3.94 -4.45 17.07
CA ALA A 459 5.30 -4.03 17.36
C ALA A 459 5.50 -3.75 18.87
N VAL A 460 4.59 -3.00 19.47
CA VAL A 460 4.67 -2.66 20.89
C VAL A 460 4.46 -3.88 21.77
N ALA A 461 3.52 -4.77 21.44
CA ALA A 461 3.32 -6.04 22.12
C ALA A 461 4.58 -6.92 22.04
N GLY A 462 5.22 -7.00 20.86
CA GLY A 462 6.48 -7.73 20.69
C GLY A 462 7.61 -7.21 21.55
N ILE A 463 7.81 -5.89 21.60
CA ILE A 463 8.81 -5.26 22.50
C ILE A 463 8.47 -5.54 23.96
N ALA A 464 7.19 -5.45 24.35
CA ALA A 464 6.74 -5.72 25.71
C ALA A 464 7.00 -7.18 26.12
N LEU A 465 6.69 -8.14 25.23
CA LEU A 465 6.96 -9.56 25.47
C LEU A 465 8.46 -9.86 25.61
N CYS A 466 9.32 -9.18 24.85
CA CYS A 466 10.76 -9.33 24.91
C CYS A 466 11.44 -8.49 26.02
N SER A 467 10.71 -7.59 26.68
CA SER A 467 11.26 -6.63 27.65
C SER A 467 12.06 -7.26 28.80
N PRO A 468 11.71 -8.44 29.36
CA PRO A 468 12.51 -9.07 30.43
C PRO A 468 13.87 -9.55 29.92
N TRP A 469 13.93 -10.05 28.69
CA TRP A 469 15.16 -10.46 28.04
C TRP A 469 16.03 -9.23 27.71
N LEU A 470 15.42 -8.17 27.18
CA LEU A 470 16.11 -6.89 26.94
C LEU A 470 16.64 -6.26 28.23
N SER A 471 15.89 -6.34 29.34
CA SER A 471 16.35 -5.86 30.63
C SER A 471 17.52 -6.67 31.21
N LYS A 472 17.55 -7.99 30.99
CA LYS A 472 18.71 -8.83 31.34
C LYS A 472 19.95 -8.47 30.51
N LEU A 473 19.80 -8.29 29.21
CA LEU A 473 20.90 -7.80 28.37
C LEU A 473 21.45 -6.45 28.86
N TRP A 474 20.56 -5.58 29.35
CA TRP A 474 20.94 -4.31 29.95
C TRP A 474 21.70 -4.47 31.25
N ASN A 475 21.25 -5.35 32.16
CA ASN A 475 21.78 -5.50 33.51
C ASN A 475 22.99 -6.46 33.63
N ASP A 476 22.91 -7.61 32.91
CA ASP A 476 23.82 -8.74 33.10
C ASP A 476 24.77 -8.95 31.91
N GLY A 477 24.64 -8.16 30.84
CA GLY A 477 25.47 -8.29 29.64
C GLY A 477 26.96 -8.12 29.91
N PRO A 478 27.86 -8.65 29.04
CA PRO A 478 29.33 -8.60 29.22
C PRO A 478 29.90 -7.18 29.35
N LEU A 479 29.09 -6.17 29.09
CA LEU A 479 29.38 -4.74 29.25
C LEU A 479 28.67 -4.13 30.45
N SER A 480 28.31 -4.91 31.48
CA SER A 480 27.63 -4.42 32.68
C SER A 480 28.57 -3.53 33.52
N PHE A 481 28.35 -2.22 33.39
CA PHE A 481 29.06 -1.21 34.16
C PHE A 481 28.29 -0.84 35.43
N SER A 482 28.81 -1.20 36.57
CA SER A 482 28.30 -0.67 37.84
C SER A 482 28.81 0.78 38.04
N PRO A 483 27.93 1.74 38.30
CA PRO A 483 28.36 3.12 38.66
C PRO A 483 29.38 3.15 39.82
N LEU A 484 29.31 2.17 40.72
CA LEU A 484 30.26 1.99 41.78
C LEU A 484 31.68 1.70 41.30
N LYS A 485 31.89 1.01 40.19
CA LYS A 485 33.22 0.75 39.61
C LYS A 485 33.86 2.01 39.01
N VAL A 486 33.05 2.98 38.58
CA VAL A 486 33.51 4.29 38.11
C VAL A 486 33.96 5.15 39.31
N LEU A 487 33.17 5.11 40.40
CA LEU A 487 33.48 5.84 41.64
C LEU A 487 34.71 5.27 42.41
N GLN A 488 35.01 3.99 42.20
CA GLN A 488 36.20 3.31 42.78
C GLN A 488 37.46 3.48 41.92
N GLY A 489 37.48 4.40 40.96
CA GLY A 489 38.66 4.72 40.14
C GLY A 489 39.06 3.67 39.10
N GLY A 490 38.23 2.64 38.91
CA GLY A 490 38.56 1.52 38.00
C GLY A 490 38.32 1.76 36.50
N LEU A 491 37.69 2.86 36.11
CA LEU A 491 37.38 3.16 34.72
C LEU A 491 37.37 4.66 34.43
N SER A 492 38.02 5.07 33.34
CA SER A 492 37.96 6.46 32.90
C SER A 492 36.50 6.84 32.49
N PRO A 493 36.07 8.12 32.70
CA PRO A 493 34.74 8.59 32.30
C PRO A 493 34.41 8.29 30.86
N MET A 494 35.41 8.29 29.98
CA MET A 494 35.29 8.02 28.55
C MET A 494 34.95 6.55 28.28
N ARG A 495 35.53 5.58 28.99
CA ARG A 495 35.19 4.16 28.91
C ARG A 495 33.78 3.87 29.44
N ALA A 496 33.34 4.59 30.47
CA ALA A 496 32.01 4.49 31.01
C ALA A 496 30.93 5.08 30.06
N ALA A 497 31.27 6.15 29.33
CA ALA A 497 30.42 6.72 28.28
C ALA A 497 30.32 5.79 27.08
N GLY A 498 31.45 5.23 26.61
CA GLY A 498 31.48 4.24 25.51
C GLY A 498 30.65 3.00 25.83
N GLY A 499 30.76 2.48 27.07
CA GLY A 499 29.95 1.33 27.50
C GLY A 499 28.45 1.62 27.53
N ARG A 500 28.03 2.85 27.92
CA ARG A 500 26.62 3.28 27.87
C ARG A 500 26.11 3.39 26.43
N PHE A 501 26.91 3.92 25.53
CA PHE A 501 26.57 4.04 24.12
C PHE A 501 26.38 2.67 23.47
N ILE A 502 27.32 1.73 23.66
CA ILE A 502 27.20 0.37 23.13
C ILE A 502 25.94 -0.34 23.66
N ARG A 503 25.61 -0.16 24.95
CA ARG A 503 24.38 -0.71 25.51
C ARG A 503 23.13 -0.10 24.88
N LEU A 504 23.12 1.19 24.61
CA LEU A 504 22.02 1.85 23.92
C LEU A 504 21.84 1.26 22.52
N LEU A 505 22.93 1.03 21.79
CA LEU A 505 22.89 0.38 20.47
C LEU A 505 22.31 -1.04 20.56
N TRP A 506 22.76 -1.87 21.52
CA TRP A 506 22.22 -3.21 21.71
C TRP A 506 20.74 -3.21 22.11
N LEU A 507 20.31 -2.30 22.94
CA LEU A 507 18.90 -2.15 23.30
C LEU A 507 18.06 -1.73 22.09
N THR A 508 18.53 -0.77 21.30
CA THR A 508 17.87 -0.32 20.08
C THR A 508 17.76 -1.48 19.06
N LEU A 509 18.84 -2.25 18.89
CA LEU A 509 18.83 -3.42 18.01
C LEU A 509 17.84 -4.47 18.52
N GLY A 510 17.86 -4.78 19.82
CA GLY A 510 16.93 -5.74 20.43
C GLY A 510 15.47 -5.34 20.30
N CYS A 511 15.15 -4.07 20.51
CA CYS A 511 13.79 -3.52 20.29
C CYS A 511 13.40 -3.59 18.82
N SER A 512 14.32 -3.27 17.89
CA SER A 512 14.05 -3.34 16.45
C SER A 512 13.79 -4.77 16.01
N VAL A 513 14.60 -5.74 16.47
CA VAL A 513 14.39 -7.16 16.18
C VAL A 513 13.06 -7.66 16.75
N ALA A 514 12.74 -7.33 18.00
CA ALA A 514 11.50 -7.72 18.64
C ALA A 514 10.27 -7.17 17.90
N ALA A 515 10.31 -5.90 17.51
CA ALA A 515 9.24 -5.28 16.72
C ALA A 515 9.12 -5.91 15.32
N GLN A 516 10.25 -6.11 14.64
CA GLN A 516 10.29 -6.72 13.30
C GLN A 516 9.72 -8.14 13.32
N LEU A 517 10.14 -8.97 14.27
CA LEU A 517 9.63 -10.34 14.41
C LEU A 517 8.12 -10.35 14.71
N ALA A 518 7.65 -9.47 15.59
CA ALA A 518 6.23 -9.42 15.93
C ALA A 518 5.34 -8.94 14.78
N THR A 519 5.85 -8.07 13.93
CA THR A 519 5.11 -7.53 12.76
C THR A 519 5.30 -8.36 11.50
N LEU A 520 6.33 -9.19 11.42
CA LEU A 520 6.70 -9.95 10.22
C LEU A 520 5.55 -10.74 9.59
N PRO A 521 4.74 -11.53 10.35
CA PRO A 521 3.65 -12.28 9.73
C PRO A 521 2.60 -11.38 9.08
N LEU A 522 2.30 -10.23 9.68
CA LEU A 522 1.35 -9.25 9.13
C LEU A 522 1.92 -8.53 7.90
N VAL A 523 3.22 -8.19 7.93
CA VAL A 523 3.91 -7.56 6.79
C VAL A 523 3.95 -8.53 5.61
N LEU A 524 4.26 -9.80 5.84
CA LEU A 524 4.27 -10.82 4.80
C LEU A 524 2.87 -11.05 4.23
N ASP A 525 1.84 -11.11 5.08
CA ASP A 525 0.46 -11.28 4.62
C ASP A 525 -0.01 -10.08 3.79
N ALA A 526 0.27 -8.85 4.25
CA ALA A 526 -0.19 -7.63 3.60
C ALA A 526 0.57 -7.31 2.29
N PHE A 527 1.89 -7.51 2.26
CA PHE A 527 2.74 -7.02 1.18
C PHE A 527 3.44 -8.14 0.38
N GLY A 528 3.48 -9.38 0.86
CA GLY A 528 4.23 -10.49 0.25
C GLY A 528 5.74 -10.24 0.16
N ARG A 529 6.27 -9.25 0.89
CA ARG A 529 7.65 -8.78 0.80
C ARG A 529 8.17 -8.37 2.17
N SER A 530 9.47 -8.54 2.38
CA SER A 530 10.16 -8.09 3.58
C SER A 530 11.56 -7.58 3.22
N THR A 531 12.24 -6.96 4.19
CA THR A 531 13.60 -6.45 4.02
C THR A 531 14.54 -7.09 5.02
N LEU A 532 15.79 -7.28 4.61
CA LEU A 532 16.91 -7.65 5.48
C LEU A 532 17.70 -6.42 5.94
N TRP A 533 17.42 -5.23 5.42
CA TRP A 533 18.12 -3.99 5.69
C TRP A 533 17.70 -3.27 6.97
N PHE A 534 16.81 -3.88 7.78
CA PHE A 534 16.40 -3.33 9.07
C PHE A 534 17.56 -2.94 10.03
N PRO A 535 18.80 -3.48 9.94
CA PRO A 535 19.92 -3.01 10.77
C PRO A 535 20.26 -1.53 10.56
N ILE A 536 19.87 -0.92 9.44
CA ILE A 536 20.01 0.54 9.21
C ILE A 536 19.30 1.33 10.31
N ASN A 537 18.26 0.79 10.92
CA ASN A 537 17.57 1.37 12.08
C ASN A 537 18.51 1.64 13.25
N LEU A 538 19.59 0.87 13.39
CA LEU A 538 20.57 1.05 14.46
C LEU A 538 21.24 2.43 14.40
N LEU A 539 21.44 2.98 13.22
CA LEU A 539 22.00 4.32 13.01
C LEU A 539 20.92 5.38 12.87
N TRP A 540 19.87 5.06 12.07
CA TRP A 540 18.85 6.03 11.76
C TRP A 540 17.95 6.40 12.94
N LEU A 541 17.45 5.43 13.74
CA LEU A 541 16.54 5.73 14.84
C LEU A 541 17.18 6.60 15.93
N PRO A 542 18.45 6.40 16.35
CA PRO A 542 19.13 7.36 17.21
C PRO A 542 19.33 8.73 16.56
N ALA A 543 19.76 8.80 15.30
CA ALA A 543 19.91 10.06 14.59
C ALA A 543 18.57 10.82 14.51
N LEU A 544 17.50 10.11 14.19
CA LEU A 544 16.14 10.65 14.14
C LEU A 544 15.71 11.19 15.53
N GLY A 545 15.87 10.38 16.57
CA GLY A 545 15.38 10.71 17.91
C GLY A 545 16.21 11.78 18.66
N PHE A 546 17.52 11.83 18.45
CA PHE A 546 18.40 12.73 19.21
C PHE A 546 18.88 13.95 18.41
N ILE A 547 18.80 13.94 17.08
CA ILE A 547 19.28 15.04 16.23
C ILE A 547 18.13 15.61 15.40
N VAL A 548 17.56 14.80 14.49
CA VAL A 548 16.61 15.30 13.49
C VAL A 548 15.36 15.87 14.16
N LEU A 549 14.65 15.08 14.96
CA LEU A 549 13.39 15.51 15.59
C LEU A 549 13.58 16.68 16.57
N PRO A 550 14.54 16.66 17.53
CA PRO A 550 14.72 17.78 18.43
C PRO A 550 15.02 19.09 17.70
N LEU A 551 15.94 19.07 16.70
CA LEU A 551 16.27 20.24 15.90
C LEU A 551 15.07 20.70 15.05
N SER A 552 14.31 19.75 14.48
CA SER A 552 13.09 20.08 13.69
C SER A 552 12.02 20.74 14.57
N PHE A 553 11.79 20.25 15.79
CA PHE A 553 10.85 20.89 16.73
C PHE A 553 11.33 22.27 17.20
N LEU A 554 12.62 22.42 17.49
CA LEU A 554 13.19 23.73 17.81
C LEU A 554 13.11 24.69 16.65
N GLY A 555 13.39 24.22 15.44
CA GLY A 555 13.23 24.99 14.18
C GLY A 555 11.78 25.39 13.94
N LEU A 556 10.81 24.49 14.19
CA LEU A 556 9.38 24.81 14.12
C LEU A 556 8.98 25.89 15.14
N ILE A 557 9.47 25.81 16.38
CA ILE A 557 9.20 26.80 17.42
C ILE A 557 9.80 28.15 17.02
N ALA A 558 11.04 28.17 16.50
CA ALA A 558 11.69 29.40 16.02
C ALA A 558 10.93 30.00 14.82
N ALA A 559 10.49 29.17 13.87
CA ALA A 559 9.68 29.61 12.73
C ALA A 559 8.32 30.16 13.19
N ALA A 560 7.67 29.52 14.14
CA ALA A 560 6.42 29.99 14.74
C ALA A 560 6.59 31.35 15.43
N ALA A 561 7.74 31.58 16.08
CA ALA A 561 8.09 32.84 16.74
C ALA A 561 8.56 33.95 15.76
N GLY A 562 8.66 33.66 14.46
CA GLY A 562 9.17 34.62 13.46
C GLY A 562 10.69 34.80 13.45
N LEU A 563 11.44 33.90 14.08
CA LEU A 563 12.90 33.89 14.15
C LEU A 563 13.47 33.14 12.92
N GLU A 564 13.32 33.69 11.73
CA GLU A 564 13.59 33.01 10.45
C GLU A 564 15.05 32.49 10.34
N GLN A 565 16.04 33.29 10.73
CA GLN A 565 17.45 32.89 10.67
C GLN A 565 17.75 31.70 11.61
N ALA A 566 17.21 31.74 12.84
CA ALA A 566 17.38 30.64 13.79
C ALA A 566 16.64 29.38 13.33
N ALA A 567 15.44 29.53 12.78
CA ALA A 567 14.68 28.44 12.19
C ALA A 567 15.45 27.80 11.02
N GLY A 568 15.95 28.61 10.08
CA GLY A 568 16.76 28.16 8.97
C GLY A 568 17.99 27.37 9.43
N PHE A 569 18.79 27.95 10.34
CA PHE A 569 19.96 27.28 10.89
C PHE A 569 19.64 25.90 11.53
N LEU A 570 18.61 25.83 12.39
CA LEU A 570 18.22 24.59 13.08
C LEU A 570 17.69 23.55 12.10
N LEU A 571 16.87 23.95 11.12
CA LEU A 571 16.30 23.04 10.15
C LEU A 571 17.34 22.54 9.13
N HIS A 572 18.29 23.39 8.72
CA HIS A 572 19.41 22.94 7.88
C HIS A 572 20.33 21.97 8.65
N LEU A 573 20.57 22.19 9.93
CA LEU A 573 21.31 21.25 10.75
C LEU A 573 20.57 19.90 10.88
N ALA A 574 19.24 19.92 11.01
CA ALA A 574 18.40 18.73 11.01
C ALA A 574 18.38 17.99 9.66
N ASN A 575 18.57 18.73 8.55
CA ASN A 575 18.59 18.16 7.22
C ASN A 575 19.86 17.36 6.91
N ILE A 576 20.99 17.65 7.53
CA ILE A 576 22.26 16.94 7.28
C ILE A 576 22.12 15.42 7.42
N PRO A 577 21.60 14.87 8.54
CA PRO A 577 21.37 13.43 8.64
C PRO A 577 20.35 12.89 7.62
N CYS A 578 19.34 13.69 7.23
CA CYS A 578 18.35 13.29 6.24
C CYS A 578 18.98 13.12 4.85
N GLU A 579 19.80 14.07 4.42
CA GLU A 579 20.57 13.96 3.17
C GLU A 579 21.57 12.80 3.21
N ALA A 580 22.28 12.65 4.32
CA ALA A 580 23.21 11.53 4.50
C ALA A 580 22.48 10.17 4.39
N LEU A 581 21.26 10.05 4.93
CA LEU A 581 20.43 8.86 4.78
C LEU A 581 20.11 8.60 3.31
N LEU A 582 19.53 9.56 2.59
CA LEU A 582 19.13 9.37 1.19
C LEU A 582 20.34 9.05 0.30
N HIS A 583 21.48 9.71 0.52
CA HIS A 583 22.73 9.40 -0.17
C HIS A 583 23.20 7.97 0.10
N SER A 584 23.14 7.55 1.37
CA SER A 584 23.51 6.18 1.76
C SER A 584 22.59 5.15 1.11
N LEU A 585 21.27 5.40 1.07
CA LEU A 585 20.31 4.50 0.43
C LEU A 585 20.51 4.42 -1.09
N ARG A 586 20.80 5.53 -1.76
CA ARG A 586 21.13 5.55 -3.19
C ARG A 586 22.43 4.77 -3.47
N TRP A 587 23.45 4.93 -2.62
CA TRP A 587 24.69 4.18 -2.73
C TRP A 587 24.46 2.68 -2.49
N LEU A 588 23.70 2.29 -1.48
CA LEU A 588 23.35 0.89 -1.20
C LEU A 588 22.56 0.26 -2.36
N GLN A 589 21.63 0.98 -2.97
CA GLN A 589 20.89 0.49 -4.13
C GLN A 589 21.82 0.23 -5.32
N ALA A 590 22.79 1.13 -5.55
CA ALA A 590 23.72 1.00 -6.67
C ALA A 590 24.76 -0.11 -6.49
N HIS A 591 25.19 -0.42 -5.25
CA HIS A 591 26.36 -1.27 -4.99
C HIS A 591 26.07 -2.53 -4.17
N ALA A 592 24.99 -2.56 -3.38
CA ALA A 592 24.73 -3.63 -2.42
C ALA A 592 23.36 -4.31 -2.58
N GLY A 593 22.59 -3.93 -3.59
CA GLY A 593 21.27 -4.51 -3.85
C GLY A 593 20.29 -4.21 -2.71
N LEU A 594 19.90 -2.94 -2.58
CA LEU A 594 18.85 -2.51 -1.63
C LEU A 594 17.48 -2.91 -2.19
N ASP A 595 17.11 -4.19 -2.07
CA ASP A 595 15.88 -4.72 -2.61
C ASP A 595 14.98 -5.33 -1.55
N LEU A 596 13.68 -5.37 -1.84
CA LEU A 596 12.71 -6.09 -1.06
C LEU A 596 12.68 -7.56 -1.48
N PHE A 597 12.71 -8.43 -0.51
CA PHE A 597 12.59 -9.87 -0.68
C PHE A 597 11.15 -10.26 -0.92
N VAL A 598 10.83 -10.87 -2.06
CA VAL A 598 9.54 -11.52 -2.28
C VAL A 598 9.49 -12.83 -1.47
N SER A 599 8.45 -12.99 -0.67
CA SER A 599 8.31 -14.12 0.25
C SER A 599 6.93 -14.76 0.14
N PRO A 600 6.79 -16.04 0.44
CA PRO A 600 5.48 -16.67 0.55
C PRO A 600 4.63 -15.92 1.58
N ARG A 601 3.38 -15.68 1.24
CA ARG A 601 2.42 -15.10 2.16
C ARG A 601 1.84 -16.19 3.05
N PRO A 602 1.89 -16.02 4.37
CA PRO A 602 1.43 -17.06 5.29
C PRO A 602 -0.09 -17.23 5.23
N HIS A 603 -0.56 -18.46 5.41
CA HIS A 603 -1.97 -18.67 5.70
C HIS A 603 -2.32 -18.00 7.05
N TRP A 604 -3.55 -17.49 7.23
CA TRP A 604 -3.97 -16.78 8.45
C TRP A 604 -3.75 -17.61 9.75
N THR A 605 -3.82 -18.95 9.68
CA THR A 605 -3.51 -19.81 10.82
C THR A 605 -2.06 -19.67 11.30
N ALA A 606 -1.13 -19.41 10.37
CA ALA A 606 0.27 -19.19 10.71
C ALA A 606 0.46 -17.89 11.51
N ILE A 607 -0.31 -16.84 11.22
CA ILE A 607 -0.30 -15.58 11.99
C ILE A 607 -0.70 -15.85 13.43
N LEU A 608 -1.82 -16.56 13.65
CA LEU A 608 -2.28 -16.97 14.98
C LEU A 608 -1.30 -17.91 15.68
N GLY A 609 -0.75 -18.87 14.94
CA GLY A 609 0.23 -19.83 15.44
C GLY A 609 1.51 -19.17 15.91
N PHE A 610 2.01 -18.22 15.13
CA PHE A 610 3.18 -17.42 15.49
C PHE A 610 2.93 -16.59 16.78
N GLY A 611 1.78 -15.92 16.87
CA GLY A 611 1.37 -15.18 18.06
C GLY A 611 1.28 -16.08 19.30
N ALA A 612 0.68 -17.25 19.17
CA ALA A 612 0.59 -18.25 20.26
C ALA A 612 1.97 -18.71 20.75
N ILE A 613 2.90 -18.99 19.84
CA ILE A 613 4.28 -19.36 20.18
C ILE A 613 5.03 -18.20 20.84
N ALA A 614 4.89 -16.97 20.33
CA ALA A 614 5.53 -15.80 20.90
C ALA A 614 5.10 -15.57 22.36
N VAL A 615 3.79 -15.66 22.62
CA VAL A 615 3.24 -15.55 23.98
C VAL A 615 3.72 -16.72 24.86
N ALA A 616 3.74 -17.96 24.34
CA ALA A 616 4.22 -19.11 25.10
C ALA A 616 5.71 -18.99 25.48
N LEU A 617 6.55 -18.53 24.57
CA LEU A 617 7.96 -18.27 24.83
C LEU A 617 8.14 -17.16 25.88
N ALA A 618 7.38 -16.07 25.78
CA ALA A 618 7.40 -15.01 26.77
C ALA A 618 6.98 -15.52 28.17
N MET A 619 5.93 -16.35 28.25
CA MET A 619 5.51 -17.00 29.52
C MET A 619 6.63 -17.86 30.13
N ARG A 620 7.40 -18.57 29.31
CA ARG A 620 8.54 -19.37 29.77
C ARG A 620 9.71 -18.51 30.26
N ILE A 621 9.99 -17.40 29.62
CA ILE A 621 11.06 -16.46 30.01
C ILE A 621 10.76 -15.81 31.37
N HIS A 622 9.48 -15.56 31.64
CA HIS A 622 9.00 -14.95 32.90
C HIS A 622 8.90 -15.89 34.11
N ARG A 623 9.31 -17.18 33.95
CA ARG A 623 9.37 -18.23 34.97
C ARG A 623 8.02 -18.79 35.48
N ASP A 624 7.85 -20.09 35.20
CA ASP A 624 7.24 -21.22 35.93
C ASP A 624 5.83 -21.13 36.56
N HIS A 625 5.11 -20.02 36.50
CA HIS A 625 3.78 -19.95 37.11
C HIS A 625 2.68 -20.64 36.26
N PHE A 626 2.91 -20.87 34.94
CA PHE A 626 1.94 -21.48 34.03
C PHE A 626 2.53 -22.48 33.01
N PRO A 627 3.23 -23.53 33.46
CA PRO A 627 3.90 -24.46 32.53
C PRO A 627 2.91 -25.17 31.59
N HIS A 628 1.72 -25.49 32.08
CA HIS A 628 0.69 -26.17 31.29
C HIS A 628 0.08 -25.23 30.22
N ALA A 629 -0.17 -23.97 30.54
CA ALA A 629 -0.68 -22.99 29.57
C ALA A 629 0.35 -22.70 28.47
N ALA A 630 1.61 -22.47 28.83
CA ALA A 630 2.69 -22.27 27.86
C ALA A 630 2.88 -23.51 26.97
N LYS A 631 2.82 -24.74 27.53
CA LYS A 631 2.89 -25.97 26.74
C LYS A 631 1.71 -26.08 25.76
N ARG A 632 0.48 -25.79 26.21
CA ARG A 632 -0.71 -25.80 25.34
C ARG A 632 -0.57 -24.80 24.20
N LEU A 633 -0.14 -23.55 24.48
CA LEU A 633 0.09 -22.52 23.47
C LEU A 633 1.15 -22.94 22.46
N LEU A 634 2.27 -23.55 22.91
CA LEU A 634 3.31 -24.05 21.99
C LEU A 634 2.77 -25.13 21.06
N ILE A 635 2.02 -26.11 21.61
CA ILE A 635 1.43 -27.19 20.80
C ILE A 635 0.41 -26.62 19.81
N SER A 636 -0.50 -25.77 20.28
CA SER A 636 -1.51 -25.16 19.40
C SER A 636 -0.87 -24.27 18.34
N GLY A 637 0.14 -23.50 18.71
CA GLY A 637 0.88 -22.66 17.78
C GLY A 637 1.58 -23.49 16.71
N ALA A 638 2.22 -24.60 17.08
CA ALA A 638 2.84 -25.53 16.13
C ALA A 638 1.81 -26.17 15.18
N LEU A 639 0.66 -26.60 15.73
CA LEU A 639 -0.44 -27.13 14.90
C LEU A 639 -1.00 -26.09 13.93
N LEU A 640 -1.21 -24.86 14.39
CA LEU A 640 -1.69 -23.77 13.52
C LEU A 640 -0.67 -23.40 12.44
N LEU A 641 0.63 -23.41 12.76
CA LEU A 641 1.70 -23.19 11.77
C LEU A 641 1.75 -24.29 10.72
N SER A 642 1.43 -25.53 11.06
CA SER A 642 1.47 -26.65 10.12
C SER A 642 0.32 -26.64 9.11
N VAL A 643 -0.77 -25.92 9.36
CA VAL A 643 -1.96 -25.91 8.48
C VAL A 643 -1.61 -25.39 7.08
N GLY A 644 -0.88 -24.26 6.96
CA GLY A 644 -0.49 -23.72 5.66
C GLY A 644 0.34 -24.69 4.82
N PRO A 645 1.45 -25.25 5.34
CA PRO A 645 2.20 -26.32 4.67
C PRO A 645 1.37 -27.54 4.31
N LEU A 646 0.47 -28.00 5.18
CA LEU A 646 -0.41 -29.15 4.89
C LEU A 646 -1.39 -28.83 3.75
N LEU A 647 -1.98 -27.63 3.73
CA LEU A 647 -2.83 -27.19 2.62
C LEU A 647 -2.03 -27.08 1.32
N TRP A 648 -0.80 -26.60 1.38
CA TRP A 648 0.08 -26.55 0.21
C TRP A 648 0.40 -27.98 -0.30
N VAL A 649 0.72 -28.93 0.59
CA VAL A 649 0.94 -30.34 0.23
C VAL A 649 -0.32 -30.96 -0.37
N HIS A 650 -1.50 -30.68 0.22
CA HIS A 650 -2.77 -31.13 -0.34
C HIS A 650 -2.98 -30.60 -1.77
N ALA A 651 -2.80 -29.27 -1.97
CA ALA A 651 -2.94 -28.63 -3.29
C ALA A 651 -1.92 -29.17 -4.30
N PHE A 652 -0.70 -29.51 -3.86
CA PHE A 652 0.34 -30.09 -4.71
C PHE A 652 -0.08 -31.44 -5.32
N PHE A 653 -0.80 -32.28 -4.58
CA PHE A 653 -1.29 -33.58 -5.05
C PHE A 653 -2.73 -33.55 -5.61
N GLU A 654 -3.38 -32.39 -5.56
CA GLU A 654 -4.75 -32.27 -6.09
C GLU A 654 -4.72 -32.44 -7.61
N PRO A 655 -5.50 -33.41 -8.16
CA PRO A 655 -5.53 -33.67 -9.59
C PRO A 655 -6.44 -32.68 -10.32
N LYS A 656 -6.07 -31.41 -10.31
CA LYS A 656 -6.85 -30.29 -10.79
C LYS A 656 -6.00 -29.39 -11.69
N ILE A 657 -6.56 -29.02 -12.83
CA ILE A 657 -6.03 -27.95 -13.69
C ILE A 657 -6.82 -26.69 -13.40
N SER A 658 -6.14 -25.56 -13.31
CA SER A 658 -6.75 -24.26 -13.02
C SER A 658 -6.27 -23.22 -14.02
N LEU A 659 -7.20 -22.47 -14.58
CA LEU A 659 -6.95 -21.25 -15.35
C LEU A 659 -7.58 -20.10 -14.59
N ARG A 660 -6.76 -19.12 -14.21
CA ARG A 660 -7.19 -17.95 -13.44
C ARG A 660 -6.87 -16.69 -14.25
N VAL A 661 -7.90 -15.96 -14.66
CA VAL A 661 -7.77 -14.66 -15.31
C VAL A 661 -7.88 -13.59 -14.21
N LEU A 662 -6.78 -12.90 -13.97
CA LEU A 662 -6.67 -11.95 -12.87
C LEU A 662 -7.33 -10.61 -13.23
N ASP A 663 -7.94 -9.96 -12.24
CA ASP A 663 -8.36 -8.57 -12.36
C ASP A 663 -7.14 -7.66 -12.22
N VAL A 664 -6.60 -7.24 -13.36
CA VAL A 664 -5.48 -6.30 -13.46
C VAL A 664 -5.92 -4.93 -13.97
N GLY A 665 -7.23 -4.70 -14.02
CA GLY A 665 -7.83 -3.55 -14.68
C GLY A 665 -7.84 -3.69 -16.18
N GLN A 666 -7.30 -2.71 -16.90
CA GLN A 666 -7.12 -2.84 -18.33
C GLN A 666 -5.82 -3.59 -18.62
N GLY A 667 -5.90 -4.71 -19.32
CA GLY A 667 -4.79 -5.59 -19.64
C GLY A 667 -5.08 -7.06 -19.33
N GLN A 668 -4.16 -7.95 -19.64
CA GLN A 668 -4.32 -9.38 -19.46
C GLN A 668 -3.25 -9.96 -18.54
N ALA A 669 -3.68 -10.82 -17.60
CA ALA A 669 -2.80 -11.64 -16.79
C ALA A 669 -3.50 -12.97 -16.49
N VAL A 670 -2.94 -14.07 -17.00
CA VAL A 670 -3.50 -15.40 -16.87
C VAL A 670 -2.53 -16.30 -16.13
N LEU A 671 -2.98 -16.87 -15.02
CA LEU A 671 -2.24 -17.86 -14.24
C LEU A 671 -2.77 -19.26 -14.59
N LEU A 672 -1.86 -20.12 -15.04
CA LEU A 672 -2.11 -21.54 -15.24
C LEU A 672 -1.51 -22.33 -14.08
N GLU A 673 -2.29 -23.25 -13.51
CA GLU A 673 -1.82 -24.13 -12.44
C GLU A 673 -2.24 -25.59 -12.76
N TRP A 674 -1.33 -26.54 -12.51
CA TRP A 674 -1.57 -27.95 -12.76
C TRP A 674 -0.97 -28.83 -11.64
N PRO A 675 -1.33 -30.12 -11.55
CA PRO A 675 -0.86 -31.00 -10.49
C PRO A 675 0.66 -30.98 -10.30
N TYR A 676 1.09 -31.33 -9.12
CA TYR A 676 2.51 -31.37 -8.68
C TYR A 676 3.16 -29.99 -8.62
N GLY A 677 2.34 -28.96 -8.37
CA GLY A 677 2.81 -27.59 -8.15
C GLY A 677 3.32 -26.89 -9.41
N GLY A 678 2.90 -27.36 -10.58
CA GLY A 678 3.22 -26.71 -11.84
C GLY A 678 2.46 -25.39 -11.97
N ARG A 679 3.16 -24.31 -12.41
CA ARG A 679 2.60 -22.95 -12.49
C ARG A 679 3.26 -22.16 -13.59
N ALA A 680 2.46 -21.46 -14.38
CA ALA A 680 2.93 -20.54 -15.42
C ALA A 680 2.06 -19.30 -15.50
N MET A 681 2.65 -18.20 -15.98
CA MET A 681 1.91 -16.98 -16.31
C MET A 681 1.94 -16.75 -17.81
N VAL A 682 0.78 -16.44 -18.37
CA VAL A 682 0.62 -15.88 -19.71
C VAL A 682 0.18 -14.44 -19.55
N ASP A 683 1.05 -13.50 -19.94
CA ASP A 683 0.96 -12.08 -19.71
C ASP A 683 0.92 -11.69 -18.20
N GLY A 684 1.11 -10.44 -17.87
CA GLY A 684 1.23 -9.96 -16.49
C GLY A 684 0.47 -8.68 -16.20
N GLY A 685 -0.32 -8.20 -17.13
CA GLY A 685 -1.00 -6.92 -17.02
C GLY A 685 -0.06 -5.72 -17.00
N GLY A 686 -0.63 -4.55 -16.85
CA GLY A 686 0.12 -3.31 -16.73
C GLY A 686 -0.76 -2.09 -16.84
N LEU A 687 -0.44 -1.02 -16.12
CA LEU A 687 -1.12 0.26 -16.22
C LEU A 687 -0.20 1.32 -16.81
N PHE A 688 -0.77 2.37 -17.42
CA PHE A 688 0.00 3.51 -17.91
C PHE A 688 0.75 4.26 -16.82
N SER A 689 0.28 4.18 -15.58
CA SER A 689 0.96 4.79 -14.44
C SER A 689 2.22 4.02 -14.05
N ASP A 690 3.33 4.71 -13.86
CA ASP A 690 4.57 4.12 -13.31
C ASP A 690 4.56 4.07 -11.77
N ARG A 691 3.56 4.69 -11.14
CA ARG A 691 3.40 4.76 -9.68
C ARG A 691 2.78 3.51 -9.08
N PHE A 692 2.04 2.74 -9.88
CA PHE A 692 1.43 1.48 -9.47
C PHE A 692 1.91 0.36 -10.38
N ASP A 693 2.64 -0.56 -9.81
CA ASP A 693 3.19 -1.71 -10.52
C ASP A 693 2.25 -2.92 -10.33
N VAL A 694 1.54 -3.28 -11.39
CA VAL A 694 0.59 -4.40 -11.42
C VAL A 694 1.27 -5.72 -11.05
N GLY A 695 2.48 -5.95 -11.58
CA GLY A 695 3.25 -7.16 -11.25
C GLY A 695 3.58 -7.24 -9.76
N ARG A 696 4.02 -6.13 -9.19
CA ARG A 696 4.41 -6.01 -7.79
C ARG A 696 3.23 -6.04 -6.83
N ASP A 697 2.21 -5.24 -7.10
CA ASP A 697 1.18 -4.89 -6.13
C ASP A 697 -0.12 -5.72 -6.28
N LEU A 698 -0.26 -6.47 -7.39
CA LEU A 698 -1.38 -7.38 -7.62
C LEU A 698 -0.91 -8.82 -7.93
N VAL A 699 -0.24 -9.03 -9.05
CA VAL A 699 0.12 -10.37 -9.54
C VAL A 699 0.99 -11.11 -8.52
N SER A 700 2.03 -10.46 -7.98
CA SER A 700 2.92 -11.04 -6.97
C SER A 700 2.15 -11.46 -5.70
N LEU A 701 1.14 -10.69 -5.29
CA LEU A 701 0.33 -11.03 -4.11
C LEU A 701 -0.53 -12.27 -4.34
N VAL A 702 -1.07 -12.45 -5.54
CA VAL A 702 -1.80 -13.68 -5.92
C VAL A 702 -0.84 -14.86 -5.95
N LEU A 703 0.30 -14.72 -6.62
CA LEU A 703 1.27 -15.78 -6.80
C LEU A 703 1.89 -16.28 -5.49
N THR A 704 2.05 -15.42 -4.50
CA THR A 704 2.67 -15.75 -3.21
C THR A 704 1.69 -16.23 -2.14
N ALA A 705 0.38 -16.19 -2.39
CA ALA A 705 -0.62 -16.65 -1.44
C ALA A 705 -0.44 -18.14 -1.10
N ASN A 706 0.13 -18.43 0.08
CA ASN A 706 0.51 -19.77 0.55
C ASN A 706 1.41 -20.54 -0.44
N ASN A 707 2.16 -19.83 -1.30
CA ASN A 707 3.01 -20.43 -2.33
C ASN A 707 4.39 -19.76 -2.37
N LEU A 708 5.40 -20.51 -2.79
CA LEU A 708 6.74 -19.97 -3.03
C LEU A 708 6.74 -19.04 -4.26
N PRO A 709 7.62 -18.02 -4.33
CA PRO A 709 7.79 -17.15 -5.49
C PRO A 709 8.53 -17.89 -6.61
N ARG A 710 7.83 -18.83 -7.24
CA ARG A 710 8.36 -19.72 -8.29
C ARG A 710 7.30 -19.93 -9.35
N LEU A 711 7.72 -19.92 -10.60
CA LEU A 711 6.96 -20.31 -11.78
C LEU A 711 7.80 -21.31 -12.60
N ASP A 712 7.14 -22.17 -13.38
CA ASP A 712 7.88 -22.98 -14.36
C ASP A 712 8.32 -22.10 -15.52
N PHE A 713 7.43 -21.24 -16.01
CA PHE A 713 7.76 -20.28 -17.06
C PHE A 713 6.80 -19.07 -17.03
N ILE A 714 7.18 -18.06 -17.78
CA ILE A 714 6.32 -16.96 -18.19
C ILE A 714 6.24 -16.92 -19.70
N ALA A 715 5.09 -16.54 -20.25
CA ALA A 715 4.89 -16.35 -21.68
C ALA A 715 4.30 -14.96 -21.91
N VAL A 716 4.81 -14.26 -22.93
CA VAL A 716 4.36 -12.95 -23.36
C VAL A 716 3.70 -13.09 -24.71
N THR A 717 2.42 -12.75 -24.81
CA THR A 717 1.70 -12.79 -26.09
C THR A 717 2.25 -11.76 -27.06
N HIS A 718 2.39 -10.50 -26.61
CA HIS A 718 2.99 -9.38 -27.34
C HIS A 718 3.55 -8.33 -26.35
N PRO A 719 4.42 -7.40 -26.81
CA PRO A 719 5.20 -6.55 -25.89
C PRO A 719 4.47 -5.30 -25.37
N ASP A 720 3.16 -5.21 -25.53
CA ASP A 720 2.42 -4.05 -25.09
C ASP A 720 2.39 -3.92 -23.56
N ARG A 721 2.22 -2.68 -23.10
CA ARG A 721 2.35 -2.32 -21.69
C ARG A 721 1.37 -3.09 -20.80
N ASP A 722 0.16 -3.27 -21.22
CA ASP A 722 -0.91 -3.95 -20.49
C ASP A 722 -0.84 -5.49 -20.54
N HIS A 723 0.21 -6.04 -21.16
CA HIS A 723 0.58 -7.46 -21.14
C HIS A 723 1.95 -7.71 -20.52
N LEU A 724 2.97 -6.91 -20.88
CA LEU A 724 4.36 -7.17 -20.51
C LEU A 724 4.79 -6.48 -19.22
N LYS A 725 4.27 -5.27 -18.90
CA LYS A 725 4.84 -4.44 -17.83
C LYS A 725 4.86 -5.14 -16.46
N GLY A 726 3.80 -5.86 -16.11
CA GLY A 726 3.72 -6.61 -14.85
C GLY A 726 4.72 -7.77 -14.78
N LEU A 727 5.08 -8.37 -15.93
CA LEU A 727 6.06 -9.45 -15.96
C LEU A 727 7.49 -8.97 -15.70
N LEU A 728 7.81 -7.68 -15.83
CA LEU A 728 9.13 -7.14 -15.46
C LEU A 728 9.46 -7.43 -13.99
N PHE A 729 8.50 -7.12 -13.09
CA PHE A 729 8.67 -7.41 -11.67
C PHE A 729 8.76 -8.91 -11.39
N ILE A 730 7.93 -9.72 -12.04
CA ILE A 730 7.91 -11.18 -11.87
C ILE A 730 9.24 -11.78 -12.36
N ALA A 731 9.72 -11.40 -13.55
CA ALA A 731 11.00 -11.86 -14.10
C ALA A 731 12.19 -11.48 -13.19
N ALA A 732 12.16 -10.28 -12.58
CA ALA A 732 13.21 -9.82 -11.69
C ALA A 732 13.26 -10.56 -10.34
N ASN A 733 12.13 -11.05 -9.83
CA ASN A 733 12.02 -11.50 -8.44
C ASN A 733 11.64 -12.97 -8.25
N TYR A 734 11.18 -13.66 -9.30
CA TYR A 734 10.74 -15.05 -9.21
C TYR A 734 11.77 -16.02 -9.77
N ALA A 735 11.84 -17.21 -9.17
CA ALA A 735 12.58 -18.31 -9.78
C ALA A 735 11.72 -18.90 -10.92
N MET A 736 12.34 -19.07 -12.12
CA MET A 736 11.67 -19.67 -13.27
C MET A 736 12.67 -20.37 -14.18
N LYS A 737 12.17 -21.32 -14.99
CA LYS A 737 12.99 -22.15 -15.86
C LYS A 737 13.23 -21.49 -17.22
N ALA A 738 12.23 -20.77 -17.75
CA ALA A 738 12.27 -20.15 -19.07
C ALA A 738 11.28 -18.97 -19.17
N ALA A 739 11.49 -18.14 -20.18
CA ALA A 739 10.55 -17.16 -20.68
C ALA A 739 10.29 -17.38 -22.17
N TYR A 740 9.03 -17.31 -22.56
CA TYR A 740 8.58 -17.51 -23.93
C TYR A 740 7.99 -16.23 -24.51
N THR A 741 8.38 -15.87 -25.73
CA THR A 741 7.93 -14.64 -26.38
C THR A 741 7.63 -14.92 -27.88
N ALA A 742 6.81 -14.05 -28.48
CA ALA A 742 6.80 -13.91 -29.92
C ALA A 742 8.17 -13.38 -30.41
N PRO A 743 8.47 -13.42 -31.73
CA PRO A 743 9.56 -12.65 -32.28
C PRO A 743 9.37 -11.17 -31.98
N LEU A 744 10.30 -10.58 -31.20
CA LEU A 744 10.18 -9.19 -30.71
C LEU A 744 10.83 -8.15 -31.62
N GLU A 745 11.45 -8.58 -32.71
CA GLU A 745 12.17 -7.69 -33.64
C GLU A 745 11.16 -6.87 -34.45
N GLY A 746 11.21 -5.54 -34.33
CA GLY A 746 10.44 -4.60 -35.14
C GLY A 746 9.03 -4.24 -34.60
N ILE A 747 8.63 -4.73 -33.44
CA ILE A 747 7.29 -4.50 -32.87
C ILE A 747 7.24 -3.26 -31.94
N ASP A 748 8.40 -2.80 -31.49
CA ASP A 748 8.46 -1.66 -30.55
C ASP A 748 8.06 -0.35 -31.24
N THR A 749 6.80 0.02 -31.09
CA THR A 749 6.40 1.42 -31.29
C THR A 749 7.01 2.25 -30.16
N PRO A 750 7.77 3.32 -30.45
CA PRO A 750 8.29 4.20 -29.41
C PRO A 750 7.10 4.81 -28.65
N GLN A 751 6.82 4.29 -27.47
CA GLN A 751 5.87 4.96 -26.57
C GLN A 751 6.53 6.21 -26.02
N HIS A 752 5.87 7.34 -26.15
CA HIS A 752 6.37 8.71 -25.96
C HIS A 752 7.08 9.01 -24.62
N ASP A 753 7.00 8.12 -23.60
CA ASP A 753 7.43 8.43 -22.23
C ASP A 753 8.44 7.45 -21.60
N SER A 754 8.92 6.43 -22.29
CA SER A 754 9.90 5.50 -21.73
C SER A 754 11.27 5.63 -22.40
N PRO A 755 12.35 5.79 -21.65
CA PRO A 755 13.71 5.93 -22.20
C PRO A 755 14.25 4.65 -22.84
N ARG A 756 13.61 3.50 -22.63
CA ARG A 756 13.89 2.22 -23.28
C ARG A 756 12.59 1.48 -23.56
N PRO A 757 12.46 0.77 -24.71
CA PRO A 757 11.32 -0.12 -24.95
C PRO A 757 11.18 -1.17 -23.84
N LEU A 758 9.93 -1.54 -23.48
CA LEU A 758 9.67 -2.53 -22.42
C LEU A 758 10.27 -3.89 -22.74
N SER A 759 10.32 -4.26 -24.02
CA SER A 759 10.94 -5.49 -24.52
C SER A 759 12.45 -5.54 -24.26
N GLU A 760 13.18 -4.41 -24.41
CA GLU A 760 14.60 -4.31 -24.07
C GLU A 760 14.81 -4.45 -22.56
N ALA A 761 14.00 -3.76 -21.74
CA ALA A 761 14.07 -3.88 -20.28
C ALA A 761 13.79 -5.32 -19.83
N PHE A 762 12.79 -5.99 -20.41
CA PHE A 762 12.49 -7.38 -20.12
C PHE A 762 13.64 -8.31 -20.50
N THR A 763 14.20 -8.15 -21.69
CA THR A 763 15.35 -8.95 -22.15
C THR A 763 16.57 -8.76 -21.26
N ALA A 764 16.86 -7.51 -20.84
CA ALA A 764 17.95 -7.21 -19.93
C ALA A 764 17.76 -7.87 -18.55
N ILE A 765 16.54 -7.87 -18.02
CA ILE A 765 16.21 -8.56 -16.75
C ILE A 765 16.44 -10.07 -16.90
N LEU A 766 15.92 -10.71 -17.95
CA LEU A 766 16.09 -12.14 -18.17
C LEU A 766 17.58 -12.52 -18.27
N ALA A 767 18.36 -11.73 -19.01
CA ALA A 767 19.79 -11.94 -19.17
C ALA A 767 20.53 -11.79 -17.82
N SER A 768 20.22 -10.75 -17.03
CA SER A 768 20.86 -10.53 -15.73
C SER A 768 20.53 -11.64 -14.71
N ARG A 769 19.39 -12.28 -14.88
CA ARG A 769 18.90 -13.39 -14.03
C ARG A 769 19.31 -14.77 -14.56
N GLY A 770 19.93 -14.84 -15.74
CA GLY A 770 20.28 -16.11 -16.41
C GLY A 770 19.06 -16.93 -16.81
N ILE A 771 17.91 -16.30 -17.08
CA ILE A 771 16.67 -16.96 -17.51
C ILE A 771 16.69 -17.09 -19.02
N PRO A 772 16.64 -18.31 -19.59
CA PRO A 772 16.63 -18.51 -21.02
C PRO A 772 15.34 -17.96 -21.65
N ARG A 773 15.49 -17.19 -22.72
CA ARG A 773 14.39 -16.69 -23.54
C ARG A 773 14.26 -17.52 -24.81
N HIS A 774 13.07 -18.03 -25.09
CA HIS A 774 12.76 -18.79 -26.28
C HIS A 774 11.67 -18.09 -27.09
N THR A 775 11.89 -18.02 -28.38
CA THR A 775 10.90 -17.50 -29.33
C THR A 775 10.02 -18.64 -29.82
N LEU A 776 8.70 -18.44 -29.80
CA LEU A 776 7.70 -19.41 -30.21
C LEU A 776 6.98 -18.98 -31.49
N GLY A 777 6.46 -19.97 -32.23
CA GLY A 777 5.59 -19.83 -33.38
C GLY A 777 4.66 -21.01 -33.49
N ALA A 778 3.72 -20.97 -34.45
CA ALA A 778 2.75 -22.03 -34.69
C ALA A 778 3.41 -23.40 -34.87
N GLY A 779 2.81 -24.41 -34.25
CA GLY A 779 3.34 -25.77 -34.19
C GLY A 779 4.26 -26.06 -33.01
N ASN A 780 4.71 -25.07 -32.26
CA ASN A 780 5.39 -25.33 -30.98
C ASN A 780 4.38 -25.85 -29.96
N VAL A 781 4.81 -26.81 -29.15
CA VAL A 781 4.02 -27.40 -28.09
C VAL A 781 4.84 -27.37 -26.81
N LEU A 782 4.32 -26.77 -25.74
CA LEU A 782 4.94 -26.75 -24.42
C LEU A 782 4.26 -27.82 -23.55
N PRO A 783 4.91 -28.96 -23.29
CA PRO A 783 4.35 -29.99 -22.41
C PRO A 783 4.34 -29.49 -20.96
N LEU A 784 3.21 -29.60 -20.28
CA LEU A 784 3.02 -29.15 -18.90
C LEU A 784 2.95 -30.34 -17.92
N ALA A 785 2.14 -31.35 -18.27
CA ALA A 785 1.98 -32.61 -17.52
C ALA A 785 1.53 -33.72 -18.48
N ASP A 786 1.32 -34.93 -17.96
CA ASP A 786 0.84 -36.07 -18.78
C ASP A 786 -0.47 -35.72 -19.49
N GLY A 787 -0.41 -35.67 -20.83
CA GLY A 787 -1.53 -35.31 -21.69
C GLY A 787 -1.94 -33.85 -21.67
N LEU A 788 -1.33 -33.00 -20.81
CA LEU A 788 -1.58 -31.56 -20.73
C LEU A 788 -0.48 -30.79 -21.46
N ALA A 789 -0.86 -29.94 -22.40
CA ALA A 789 0.09 -29.13 -23.16
C ALA A 789 -0.47 -27.73 -23.47
N LEU A 790 0.42 -26.79 -23.70
CA LEU A 790 0.09 -25.47 -24.24
C LEU A 790 0.60 -25.41 -25.69
N GLU A 791 -0.33 -25.47 -26.64
CA GLU A 791 -0.08 -25.42 -28.09
C GLU A 791 0.01 -23.95 -28.53
N VAL A 792 0.93 -23.68 -29.46
CA VAL A 792 1.06 -22.35 -30.10
C VAL A 792 0.46 -22.43 -31.47
N LEU A 793 -0.60 -21.67 -31.70
CA LEU A 793 -1.37 -21.67 -32.97
C LEU A 793 -0.93 -20.56 -33.94
N ALA A 794 -0.31 -19.52 -33.43
CA ALA A 794 0.20 -18.37 -34.20
C ALA A 794 1.33 -17.65 -33.39
N PRO A 795 2.24 -16.88 -34.05
CA PRO A 795 2.28 -16.59 -35.51
C PRO A 795 2.75 -17.79 -36.33
N ALA A 796 2.46 -17.77 -37.64
CA ALA A 796 2.96 -18.77 -38.56
C ALA A 796 4.50 -18.77 -38.58
N PRO A 797 5.18 -19.92 -38.82
CA PRO A 797 6.65 -19.99 -38.82
C PRO A 797 7.26 -18.98 -39.79
N GLY A 798 8.26 -18.20 -39.29
CA GLY A 798 8.95 -17.18 -40.11
C GLY A 798 8.16 -15.87 -40.31
N VAL A 799 7.00 -15.73 -39.69
CA VAL A 799 6.21 -14.48 -39.70
C VAL A 799 6.46 -13.72 -38.41
N THR A 800 6.98 -12.50 -38.50
CA THR A 800 7.07 -11.57 -37.38
C THR A 800 5.70 -10.89 -37.23
N PRO A 801 5.02 -11.03 -36.07
CA PRO A 801 3.77 -10.33 -35.83
C PRO A 801 3.96 -8.82 -35.84
N SER A 802 2.94 -8.06 -36.11
CA SER A 802 2.95 -6.60 -36.16
C SER A 802 1.83 -6.03 -35.29
N GLY A 803 2.08 -4.90 -34.63
CA GLY A 803 1.11 -4.25 -33.73
C GLY A 803 0.68 -5.18 -32.60
N ASN A 804 -0.61 -5.32 -32.39
CA ASN A 804 -1.21 -6.13 -31.33
C ASN A 804 -1.24 -7.65 -31.61
N ASP A 805 -0.80 -8.06 -32.79
CA ASP A 805 -0.72 -9.47 -33.13
C ASP A 805 0.45 -10.13 -32.39
N GLY A 806 0.27 -11.37 -31.96
CA GLY A 806 1.29 -12.06 -31.15
C GLY A 806 1.05 -13.55 -31.04
N LEU A 807 1.47 -14.13 -29.89
CA LEU A 807 1.25 -15.55 -29.63
C LEU A 807 -0.23 -15.84 -29.35
N VAL A 808 -0.77 -16.85 -30.04
CA VAL A 808 -2.07 -17.44 -29.72
C VAL A 808 -1.83 -18.81 -29.10
N PHE A 809 -2.29 -19.01 -27.89
CA PHE A 809 -2.13 -20.26 -27.14
C PHE A 809 -3.46 -21.02 -27.03
N ARG A 810 -3.36 -22.35 -27.13
CA ARG A 810 -4.45 -23.27 -26.80
C ARG A 810 -3.99 -24.24 -25.72
N LEU A 811 -4.67 -24.25 -24.57
CA LEU A 811 -4.44 -25.23 -23.52
C LEU A 811 -5.21 -26.50 -23.86
N VAL A 812 -4.52 -27.63 -23.92
CA VAL A 812 -5.08 -28.91 -24.38
C VAL A 812 -4.83 -30.01 -23.37
N LEU A 813 -5.84 -30.85 -23.09
CA LEU A 813 -5.72 -32.06 -22.32
C LEU A 813 -6.16 -33.28 -23.17
N ASN A 814 -5.24 -34.18 -23.47
CA ASN A 814 -5.47 -35.39 -24.25
C ASN A 814 -6.18 -35.08 -25.60
N GLY A 815 -5.77 -34.01 -26.29
CA GLY A 815 -6.33 -33.54 -27.55
C GLY A 815 -7.61 -32.69 -27.41
N HIS A 816 -8.22 -32.60 -26.21
CA HIS A 816 -9.38 -31.73 -25.97
C HIS A 816 -8.93 -30.32 -25.55
N GLY A 817 -9.41 -29.26 -26.24
CA GLY A 817 -9.12 -27.90 -25.93
C GLY A 817 -9.83 -27.43 -24.65
N LEU A 818 -9.07 -27.04 -23.67
CA LEU A 818 -9.59 -26.50 -22.39
C LEU A 818 -9.79 -24.97 -22.47
N ALA A 819 -8.81 -24.26 -23.03
CA ALA A 819 -8.89 -22.81 -23.15
C ALA A 819 -8.13 -22.31 -24.40
N LEU A 820 -8.68 -21.26 -25.04
CA LEU A 820 -8.01 -20.48 -26.08
C LEU A 820 -7.65 -19.10 -25.53
N LEU A 821 -6.36 -18.71 -25.69
CA LEU A 821 -5.77 -17.44 -25.24
C LEU A 821 -5.20 -16.70 -26.46
N PRO A 822 -6.00 -15.88 -27.16
CA PRO A 822 -5.58 -15.23 -28.40
C PRO A 822 -4.78 -13.94 -28.21
N GLY A 823 -4.51 -13.49 -26.95
CA GLY A 823 -3.91 -12.19 -26.70
C GLY A 823 -4.76 -11.06 -27.30
N ASP A 824 -4.10 -10.05 -27.85
CA ASP A 824 -4.78 -8.90 -28.46
C ASP A 824 -4.94 -9.00 -29.98
N ALA A 825 -4.92 -10.23 -30.49
CA ALA A 825 -5.11 -10.54 -31.90
C ALA A 825 -6.32 -9.82 -32.52
N GLU A 826 -6.06 -9.07 -33.61
CA GLU A 826 -7.09 -8.32 -34.32
C GLU A 826 -7.78 -9.14 -35.42
N ALA A 827 -8.88 -8.62 -35.94
CA ALA A 827 -9.72 -9.36 -36.90
C ALA A 827 -8.98 -9.86 -38.14
N PRO A 828 -8.03 -9.16 -38.77
CA PRO A 828 -7.27 -9.69 -39.91
C PRO A 828 -6.45 -10.93 -39.53
N TYR A 829 -5.80 -10.89 -38.38
CA TYR A 829 -4.97 -11.98 -37.85
C TYR A 829 -5.81 -13.19 -37.43
N LEU A 830 -6.94 -12.97 -36.77
CA LEU A 830 -7.91 -14.03 -36.40
C LEU A 830 -8.53 -14.71 -37.64
N ARG A 831 -8.79 -13.94 -38.71
CA ARG A 831 -9.23 -14.53 -39.97
C ARG A 831 -8.13 -15.35 -40.64
N ALA A 832 -6.88 -14.94 -40.52
CA ALA A 832 -5.75 -15.74 -41.01
C ALA A 832 -5.60 -17.04 -40.22
N LEU A 833 -5.74 -16.97 -38.91
CA LEU A 833 -5.76 -18.14 -38.03
C LEU A 833 -6.88 -19.12 -38.36
N LEU A 834 -8.10 -18.64 -38.59
CA LEU A 834 -9.22 -19.50 -39.05
C LEU A 834 -8.93 -20.19 -40.38
N ARG A 835 -8.27 -19.52 -41.32
CA ARG A 835 -7.87 -20.08 -42.62
C ARG A 835 -6.73 -21.08 -42.55
N SER A 836 -5.94 -21.09 -41.48
CA SER A 836 -4.84 -22.05 -41.31
C SER A 836 -5.32 -23.49 -41.13
N GLY A 837 -6.60 -23.69 -40.80
CA GLY A 837 -7.15 -25.02 -40.50
C GLY A 837 -6.75 -25.58 -39.17
N ALA A 838 -6.13 -24.78 -38.30
CA ALA A 838 -5.80 -25.17 -36.92
C ALA A 838 -7.09 -25.46 -36.12
N ASP A 839 -7.05 -26.48 -35.28
CA ASP A 839 -8.12 -26.73 -34.30
C ASP A 839 -8.15 -25.67 -33.23
N LEU A 840 -9.22 -24.85 -33.22
CA LEU A 840 -9.43 -23.76 -32.26
C LEU A 840 -10.40 -24.14 -31.15
N SER A 841 -10.97 -25.32 -31.16
CA SER A 841 -12.02 -25.76 -30.22
C SER A 841 -11.52 -25.68 -28.80
N ALA A 842 -12.28 -25.04 -27.89
CA ALA A 842 -11.94 -24.91 -26.51
C ALA A 842 -13.16 -24.64 -25.63
N ASP A 843 -13.16 -25.17 -24.41
CA ASP A 843 -14.24 -24.97 -23.45
C ASP A 843 -14.33 -23.50 -22.99
N VAL A 844 -13.20 -22.79 -22.89
CA VAL A 844 -13.09 -21.40 -22.45
C VAL A 844 -12.41 -20.55 -23.50
N LEU A 845 -12.98 -19.39 -23.79
CA LEU A 845 -12.36 -18.38 -24.65
C LEU A 845 -12.03 -17.15 -23.80
N VAL A 846 -10.75 -16.82 -23.63
CA VAL A 846 -10.37 -15.47 -23.22
C VAL A 846 -10.52 -14.57 -24.43
N LEU A 847 -11.31 -13.51 -24.31
CA LEU A 847 -11.67 -12.70 -25.49
C LEU A 847 -10.45 -11.97 -26.06
N PRO A 848 -10.25 -12.01 -27.39
CA PRO A 848 -9.16 -11.29 -28.02
C PRO A 848 -9.30 -9.79 -27.80
N HIS A 849 -8.19 -9.12 -27.51
CA HIS A 849 -8.08 -7.68 -27.30
C HIS A 849 -9.14 -7.16 -26.33
N HIS A 850 -9.29 -7.89 -25.20
CA HIS A 850 -10.22 -7.60 -24.11
C HIS A 850 -11.70 -7.48 -24.54
N GLY A 851 -12.05 -7.99 -25.70
CA GLY A 851 -13.37 -7.86 -26.33
C GLY A 851 -13.54 -6.56 -27.12
N SER A 852 -12.47 -6.07 -27.76
CA SER A 852 -12.52 -4.91 -28.67
C SER A 852 -13.40 -5.19 -29.89
N ALA A 853 -14.04 -4.15 -30.42
CA ALA A 853 -14.76 -4.24 -31.68
C ALA A 853 -13.83 -4.53 -32.88
N GLY A 854 -12.54 -4.15 -32.79
CA GLY A 854 -11.51 -4.42 -33.79
C GLY A 854 -11.16 -5.90 -33.91
N SER A 855 -11.35 -6.68 -32.87
CA SER A 855 -11.12 -8.13 -32.83
C SER A 855 -12.39 -8.97 -33.08
N LEU A 856 -13.52 -8.34 -33.36
CA LEU A 856 -14.76 -9.07 -33.59
C LEU A 856 -14.74 -9.88 -34.88
N VAL A 857 -14.70 -11.19 -34.80
CA VAL A 857 -14.81 -12.16 -35.85
C VAL A 857 -15.82 -13.23 -35.44
N PRO A 858 -17.11 -13.14 -35.83
CA PRO A 858 -18.14 -14.08 -35.42
C PRO A 858 -17.79 -15.55 -35.68
N ALA A 859 -17.16 -15.85 -36.82
CA ALA A 859 -16.71 -17.20 -37.19
C ALA A 859 -15.67 -17.78 -36.18
N LEU A 860 -14.96 -16.94 -35.40
CA LEU A 860 -14.09 -17.42 -34.35
C LEU A 860 -14.90 -18.09 -33.23
N TYR A 861 -16.02 -17.47 -32.82
CA TYR A 861 -16.88 -18.03 -31.76
C TYR A 861 -17.50 -19.36 -32.19
N ASP A 862 -17.84 -19.48 -33.48
CA ASP A 862 -18.37 -20.72 -34.07
C ASP A 862 -17.29 -21.82 -34.11
N ALA A 863 -16.05 -21.47 -34.48
CA ALA A 863 -14.92 -22.40 -34.55
C ALA A 863 -14.43 -22.85 -33.17
N VAL A 864 -14.38 -21.94 -32.17
CA VAL A 864 -13.99 -22.26 -30.80
C VAL A 864 -15.10 -23.00 -30.07
N SER A 865 -16.36 -22.66 -30.35
CA SER A 865 -17.56 -23.20 -29.68
C SER A 865 -17.43 -23.23 -28.14
N PRO A 866 -17.06 -22.08 -27.52
CA PRO A 866 -16.76 -22.05 -26.09
C PRO A 866 -18.03 -22.16 -25.24
N LYS A 867 -17.94 -22.81 -24.09
CA LYS A 867 -18.99 -22.87 -23.08
C LYS A 867 -19.03 -21.61 -22.24
N LEU A 868 -17.92 -20.83 -22.26
CA LEU A 868 -17.71 -19.66 -21.44
C LEU A 868 -16.72 -18.72 -22.14
N ALA A 869 -17.03 -17.42 -22.15
CA ALA A 869 -16.11 -16.36 -22.58
C ALA A 869 -15.68 -15.49 -21.38
N ILE A 870 -14.41 -15.12 -21.32
CA ILE A 870 -13.85 -14.25 -20.27
C ILE A 870 -13.25 -13.01 -20.91
N ALA A 871 -13.69 -11.82 -20.46
CA ALA A 871 -13.07 -10.55 -20.82
C ALA A 871 -12.16 -10.05 -19.70
N SER A 872 -10.87 -9.93 -19.96
CA SER A 872 -9.93 -9.29 -19.04
C SER A 872 -9.99 -7.78 -19.23
N ALA A 873 -10.92 -7.10 -18.58
CA ALA A 873 -11.19 -5.67 -18.78
C ALA A 873 -11.65 -5.01 -17.47
N GLY A 874 -11.12 -3.83 -17.18
CA GLY A 874 -11.45 -3.10 -15.95
C GLY A 874 -12.89 -2.56 -15.95
N ALA A 875 -13.50 -2.46 -14.77
CA ALA A 875 -14.90 -2.04 -14.57
C ALA A 875 -15.25 -0.70 -15.25
N TYR A 876 -14.40 0.30 -15.08
CA TYR A 876 -14.60 1.65 -15.64
C TYR A 876 -13.59 1.98 -16.73
N ASN A 877 -13.18 0.96 -17.56
CA ASN A 877 -12.18 1.18 -18.59
C ASN A 877 -12.61 2.23 -19.62
N PRO A 878 -11.68 3.09 -20.10
CA PRO A 878 -12.01 4.20 -20.99
C PRO A 878 -12.50 3.74 -22.37
N TYR A 879 -12.15 2.53 -22.78
CA TYR A 879 -12.43 1.97 -24.11
C TYR A 879 -13.81 1.29 -24.20
N ARG A 880 -14.56 1.15 -23.10
CA ARG A 880 -15.86 0.47 -23.00
C ARG A 880 -15.80 -1.01 -23.40
N LEU A 881 -14.70 -1.67 -23.03
CA LEU A 881 -14.52 -3.10 -23.29
C LEU A 881 -15.21 -3.96 -22.21
N PRO A 882 -15.74 -5.13 -22.58
CA PRO A 882 -15.99 -5.61 -23.93
C PRO A 882 -17.00 -4.73 -24.68
N SER A 883 -16.77 -4.51 -25.98
CA SER A 883 -17.64 -3.68 -26.81
C SER A 883 -19.04 -4.26 -26.91
N ARG A 884 -20.04 -3.38 -27.09
CA ARG A 884 -21.43 -3.83 -27.23
C ARG A 884 -21.59 -4.88 -28.35
N LYS A 885 -20.94 -4.68 -29.52
CA LYS A 885 -20.99 -5.62 -30.64
C LYS A 885 -20.49 -7.02 -30.25
N VAL A 886 -19.45 -7.11 -29.41
CA VAL A 886 -18.94 -8.39 -28.93
C VAL A 886 -19.93 -9.03 -27.97
N ARG A 887 -20.49 -8.25 -27.03
CA ARG A 887 -21.52 -8.76 -26.10
C ARG A 887 -22.74 -9.31 -26.87
N ASP A 888 -23.29 -8.52 -27.80
CA ASP A 888 -24.44 -8.93 -28.63
C ASP A 888 -24.12 -10.21 -29.42
N ALA A 889 -22.88 -10.35 -29.97
CA ALA A 889 -22.47 -11.53 -30.70
C ALA A 889 -22.33 -12.80 -29.86
N LEU A 890 -21.94 -12.67 -28.58
CA LEU A 890 -21.88 -13.77 -27.62
C LEU A 890 -23.27 -14.15 -27.10
N GLU A 891 -24.10 -13.16 -26.78
CA GLU A 891 -25.48 -13.34 -26.33
C GLU A 891 -26.30 -14.06 -27.40
N TRP A 892 -26.15 -13.68 -28.67
CA TRP A 892 -26.83 -14.37 -29.80
C TRP A 892 -26.48 -15.87 -29.92
N ARG A 893 -25.32 -16.28 -29.35
CA ARG A 893 -24.83 -17.66 -29.34
C ARG A 893 -25.03 -18.38 -28.01
N ASP A 894 -25.75 -17.76 -27.07
CA ASP A 894 -25.92 -18.27 -25.71
C ASP A 894 -24.57 -18.55 -24.99
N ILE A 895 -23.50 -17.80 -25.30
CA ILE A 895 -22.19 -17.93 -24.66
C ILE A 895 -22.14 -17.01 -23.42
N PRO A 896 -22.06 -17.55 -22.20
CA PRO A 896 -21.93 -16.75 -20.99
C PRO A 896 -20.65 -15.91 -21.05
N LEU A 897 -20.78 -14.63 -20.70
CA LEU A 897 -19.65 -13.69 -20.66
C LEU A 897 -19.38 -13.24 -19.21
N HIS A 898 -18.17 -13.48 -18.74
CA HIS A 898 -17.65 -12.99 -17.47
C HIS A 898 -16.61 -11.89 -17.68
N ILE A 899 -16.60 -10.87 -16.83
CA ILE A 899 -15.73 -9.68 -16.99
C ILE A 899 -14.98 -9.47 -15.67
N THR A 900 -13.64 -9.50 -15.71
CA THR A 900 -12.80 -9.39 -14.51
C THR A 900 -13.04 -8.10 -13.71
N GLY A 901 -13.27 -6.98 -14.38
CA GLY A 901 -13.58 -5.71 -13.72
C GLY A 901 -14.92 -5.67 -12.97
N ASN A 902 -15.85 -6.58 -13.27
CA ASN A 902 -17.15 -6.64 -12.58
C ASN A 902 -17.20 -7.71 -11.50
N GLU A 903 -16.47 -8.82 -11.71
CA GLU A 903 -16.58 -10.02 -10.89
C GLU A 903 -15.29 -10.31 -10.10
N GLY A 904 -14.23 -9.57 -10.40
CA GLY A 904 -12.90 -9.84 -9.87
C GLY A 904 -12.17 -10.91 -10.66
N GLU A 905 -11.24 -11.59 -10.03
CA GLU A 905 -10.55 -12.75 -10.60
C GLU A 905 -11.55 -13.84 -11.00
N ILE A 906 -11.39 -14.36 -12.23
CA ILE A 906 -12.22 -15.45 -12.75
C ILE A 906 -11.36 -16.71 -12.82
N ALA A 907 -11.77 -17.75 -12.09
CA ALA A 907 -11.06 -19.01 -12.05
C ALA A 907 -11.92 -20.15 -12.63
N VAL A 908 -11.37 -20.91 -13.55
CA VAL A 908 -11.97 -22.09 -14.13
C VAL A 908 -11.14 -23.32 -13.78
N HIS A 909 -11.78 -24.40 -13.38
CA HIS A 909 -11.13 -25.61 -12.93
C HIS A 909 -11.60 -26.85 -13.66
N TRP A 910 -10.66 -27.74 -13.96
CA TRP A 910 -10.94 -29.07 -14.56
C TRP A 910 -10.40 -30.16 -13.62
N ASP A 911 -11.28 -31.06 -13.19
CA ASP A 911 -10.93 -32.18 -12.33
C ASP A 911 -10.51 -33.39 -13.18
N LEU A 912 -9.27 -33.81 -13.07
CA LEU A 912 -8.72 -34.94 -13.83
C LEU A 912 -9.34 -36.30 -13.46
N LYS A 913 -9.86 -36.47 -12.24
CA LYS A 913 -10.51 -37.73 -11.79
C LYS A 913 -11.89 -37.93 -12.38
N LYS A 914 -12.64 -36.84 -12.59
CA LYS A 914 -14.01 -36.91 -13.16
C LYS A 914 -14.02 -37.06 -14.67
N ASN A 915 -12.95 -36.65 -15.34
CA ASN A 915 -12.86 -36.64 -16.81
C ASN A 915 -12.46 -37.98 -17.41
N ALA A 916 -12.11 -39.00 -16.63
CA ALA A 916 -11.90 -40.36 -17.12
C ALA A 916 -13.18 -41.06 -17.64
N GLY A 917 -14.34 -40.38 -17.58
CA GLY A 917 -15.62 -41.00 -18.04
C GLY A 917 -16.80 -40.06 -18.29
N LYS A 918 -16.78 -38.75 -17.95
CA LYS A 918 -17.89 -37.83 -18.24
C LYS A 918 -17.41 -36.36 -18.32
N LYS A 919 -17.88 -35.67 -19.38
CA LYS A 919 -17.74 -34.21 -19.57
C LYS A 919 -18.49 -33.46 -18.46
N ASN A 920 -17.82 -33.02 -17.40
CA ASN A 920 -18.39 -32.08 -16.45
C ASN A 920 -17.40 -30.94 -16.22
N ILE A 921 -17.72 -29.78 -16.76
CA ILE A 921 -17.15 -28.50 -16.33
C ILE A 921 -17.83 -28.17 -15.01
N LEU A 922 -17.08 -28.10 -13.95
CA LEU A 922 -17.53 -27.46 -12.72
C LEU A 922 -17.22 -25.96 -12.85
N GLN A 923 -18.22 -25.21 -13.30
CA GLN A 923 -18.29 -23.79 -13.02
C GLN A 923 -18.60 -23.67 -11.53
N GLU A 924 -17.58 -23.65 -10.70
CA GLU A 924 -17.70 -23.00 -9.41
C GLU A 924 -17.49 -21.52 -9.69
N GLY A 925 -18.58 -20.82 -10.04
CA GLY A 925 -18.67 -19.43 -9.65
C GLY A 925 -18.34 -19.45 -8.16
N PHE A 926 -17.22 -18.87 -7.77
CA PHE A 926 -16.84 -18.77 -6.38
C PHE A 926 -18.05 -18.24 -5.62
N PRO A 927 -18.46 -18.87 -4.51
CA PRO A 927 -19.06 -18.07 -3.48
C PRO A 927 -18.09 -16.92 -3.24
N PRO A 928 -18.58 -15.69 -3.02
CA PRO A 928 -17.71 -14.52 -2.90
C PRO A 928 -16.52 -14.92 -2.03
N PRO A 929 -15.28 -14.66 -2.45
CA PRO A 929 -14.08 -15.28 -1.91
C PRO A 929 -14.17 -15.28 -0.41
N ARG A 930 -13.98 -16.46 0.22
CA ARG A 930 -14.03 -16.56 1.69
C ARG A 930 -13.08 -15.51 2.22
N PRO A 931 -13.51 -14.60 3.09
CA PRO A 931 -12.79 -13.39 3.37
C PRO A 931 -11.43 -13.71 3.99
N HIS A 932 -10.38 -13.61 3.21
CA HIS A 932 -9.10 -13.23 3.78
C HIS A 932 -9.28 -11.81 4.33
N LEU A 933 -8.61 -11.46 5.41
CA LEU A 933 -8.70 -10.24 6.24
C LEU A 933 -9.02 -8.88 5.52
N SER A 934 -9.37 -8.85 4.27
CA SER A 934 -9.62 -7.69 3.42
C SER A 934 -10.91 -7.69 2.59
N GLN A 935 -11.76 -8.72 2.64
CA GLN A 935 -12.89 -8.80 1.70
C GLN A 935 -14.25 -8.62 2.36
N TYR A 936 -14.92 -7.53 2.02
CA TYR A 936 -16.37 -7.37 2.09
C TYR A 936 -16.82 -6.44 0.97
N VAL A 937 -17.29 -7.03 -0.10
CA VAL A 937 -18.19 -6.36 -1.06
C VAL A 937 -19.25 -7.37 -1.44
N GLN A 938 -20.50 -7.05 -1.12
CA GLN A 938 -21.60 -7.66 -1.85
C GLN A 938 -21.50 -7.20 -3.31
N PRO A 939 -21.72 -8.06 -4.31
CA PRO A 939 -21.82 -7.61 -5.68
C PRO A 939 -22.87 -6.51 -5.74
N MET A 940 -22.54 -5.40 -6.40
CA MET A 940 -23.53 -4.37 -6.74
C MET A 940 -24.70 -5.06 -7.40
N GLY A 941 -25.89 -4.86 -6.85
CA GLY A 941 -27.12 -5.34 -7.45
C GLY A 941 -27.14 -4.94 -8.93
N ARG A 942 -27.39 -5.88 -9.78
CA ARG A 942 -27.62 -5.63 -11.22
C ARG A 942 -28.59 -4.47 -11.29
N ALA A 943 -28.15 -3.34 -11.84
CA ALA A 943 -29.09 -2.36 -12.36
C ALA A 943 -29.94 -3.12 -13.36
N ARG A 944 -31.19 -3.38 -13.04
CA ARG A 944 -32.16 -3.89 -14.02
C ARG A 944 -32.20 -2.85 -15.14
N GLU A 945 -31.62 -3.18 -16.27
CA GLU A 945 -31.97 -2.51 -17.50
C GLU A 945 -33.49 -2.67 -17.67
N SER A 946 -34.24 -1.64 -17.33
CA SER A 946 -35.64 -1.53 -17.68
C SER A 946 -35.69 -1.39 -19.21
N SER A 947 -36.02 -2.47 -19.88
CA SER A 947 -36.43 -2.47 -21.27
C SER A 947 -37.63 -1.53 -21.39
N PRO A 948 -37.60 -0.52 -22.27
CA PRO A 948 -38.82 0.26 -22.57
C PRO A 948 -39.84 -0.64 -23.25
N ALA A 949 -40.93 -0.96 -22.53
CA ALA A 949 -42.08 -1.57 -23.13
C ALA A 949 -42.58 -0.67 -24.28
N GLY A 950 -42.70 -1.27 -25.45
CA GLY A 950 -43.31 -0.62 -26.62
C GLY A 950 -44.76 -0.26 -26.31
N ASN A 951 -45.08 0.99 -26.48
CA ASN A 951 -46.46 1.40 -26.71
C ASN A 951 -46.72 1.34 -28.21
N THR A 952 -47.59 0.40 -28.59
CA THR A 952 -48.39 0.50 -29.77
C THR A 952 -49.59 1.40 -29.43
N GLU A 953 -49.62 2.62 -29.97
CA GLU A 953 -50.68 3.28 -30.74
C GLU A 953 -50.11 4.54 -31.36
#